data_4ec131cad40632cd339456fa07ead897
#
_entry.id   4ec131cad40632cd339456fa07ead897
#
_cell.length_a   1.000
_cell.length_b   1.000
_cell.length_c   1.000
_cell.angle_alpha   90.00
_cell.angle_beta   90.00
_cell.angle_gamma   90.00
#
_symmetry.space_group_name_H-M   'P 1'
#
loop_
_entity.id
_entity.type
_entity.pdbx_description
1 polymer ?
#
loop_
_entity_poly.entity_id
_entity_poly.type
_entity_poly.pdbx_seq_one_letter_code
_entity_poly.pdbx_strand_id
1 'polypeptide(L)'
;MMKSKNIFGLYLALGALVLAQGNAAVPRRSGVRVESHRIVIELLPAEHGLRASDEMALSGSSKELFFYLNKTFTVQSVRVDGKEVAFRFDPAPDLKGEVLAADLAAGDFRHAGRLHILAGLRRAGTVKVAYSGSLNEAPSVSQFSREYIADQTAGIISESGSFLAPESFWYPRADEEMSRFSVKTLAPAGYESISDGSRTLHETGDGKLAVRWENPHPVDGLYVQAAPYDVREGEIEGIKVYTYLFPGGNELAALYMEKSKKYLAFYNKLLGPYPYEKFAVVENFFETGYGMPSWTLLGRTVMRLPFIPDTSLPHEICHNWWGNGVFVDYSLGNWCEGLTSLCADYQMQKQRAPGGDADYRRQVLRDYASTVRENNDFPLAAFRERDNPASRAVGYGKSLMVFHELERRVGEEAFFSGLRRLAAEWKFRRASWLDVLAIFARPGGLQPAAFYRQWVARAGAPVLRLEDARLEESAGRTTLKFALSQEGDPYELSVPLTIVSPSGASERTVDLAAARGEFSFILDRRPLRLEIDPQNHLFRRLFPEEIPPSIAKVLGAEQPLIVWQADNGETARYRAAAELLDKNRTALVGPAVPGDSAQRRERALILVGGGTLPAEWTSLLEPVWKQAPLAPGQAADPALCTVTALVHPDNPDLAALLIHAGAKADLEAVVRKLPHYGKYSYLAFLGGTNIAKGIWEVTASPLIADLK
;
A
#
# COMPACT_ATOMS: atom_id res chain seq x y z
N MET A 1 30.25 -16.08 -28.55
CA MET A 1 29.48 -15.52 -29.68
C MET A 1 28.49 -16.58 -30.17
N MET A 2 27.36 -16.72 -29.49
CA MET A 2 26.25 -17.59 -29.92
C MET A 2 24.93 -17.03 -29.42
N LYS A 3 24.25 -16.41 -30.34
CA LYS A 3 22.82 -16.30 -30.66
C LYS A 3 21.82 -15.92 -29.54
N SER A 4 21.56 -14.63 -29.44
CA SER A 4 20.43 -14.01 -28.72
C SER A 4 19.11 -13.98 -29.55
N LYS A 5 18.84 -14.94 -30.42
CA LYS A 5 17.69 -14.89 -31.36
C LYS A 5 16.42 -15.63 -30.89
N ASN A 6 16.47 -16.41 -29.81
CA ASN A 6 15.31 -17.23 -29.41
C ASN A 6 14.44 -16.65 -28.26
N ILE A 7 14.82 -15.53 -27.66
CA ILE A 7 14.03 -14.93 -26.57
C ILE A 7 12.90 -14.06 -27.16
N PHE A 8 13.12 -13.44 -28.33
CA PHE A 8 12.12 -12.59 -28.98
C PHE A 8 10.89 -13.34 -29.54
N GLY A 9 11.05 -14.61 -29.89
CA GLY A 9 9.94 -15.44 -30.41
C GLY A 9 8.90 -15.88 -29.36
N LEU A 10 9.31 -15.92 -28.08
CA LEU A 10 8.40 -16.32 -26.99
C LEU A 10 7.50 -15.16 -26.54
N TYR A 11 7.96 -13.93 -26.68
CA TYR A 11 7.16 -12.74 -26.35
C TYR A 11 5.98 -12.51 -27.30
N LEU A 12 6.13 -12.86 -28.57
CA LEU A 12 5.05 -12.71 -29.56
C LEU A 12 3.93 -13.75 -29.39
N ALA A 13 4.21 -14.92 -28.85
CA ALA A 13 3.20 -15.97 -28.66
C ALA A 13 2.36 -15.76 -27.37
N LEU A 14 2.90 -15.18 -26.31
CA LEU A 14 2.13 -14.85 -25.08
C LEU A 14 1.33 -13.56 -25.23
N GLY A 15 1.84 -12.55 -25.93
CA GLY A 15 1.07 -11.34 -26.26
C GLY A 15 -0.17 -11.60 -27.11
N ALA A 16 -0.13 -12.63 -27.97
CA ALA A 16 -1.28 -12.99 -28.81
C ALA A 16 -2.39 -13.76 -28.06
N LEU A 17 -2.11 -14.40 -26.91
CA LEU A 17 -3.12 -15.15 -26.16
C LEU A 17 -3.92 -14.28 -25.17
N VAL A 18 -3.37 -13.14 -24.74
CA VAL A 18 -4.06 -12.17 -23.87
C VAL A 18 -4.91 -11.18 -24.68
N LEU A 19 -4.61 -11.00 -25.98
CA LEU A 19 -5.33 -10.08 -26.87
C LEU A 19 -6.62 -10.66 -27.47
N ALA A 20 -7.00 -11.89 -27.13
CA ALA A 20 -8.18 -12.55 -27.76
C ALA A 20 -9.50 -12.37 -26.98
N GLN A 21 -9.54 -11.56 -25.92
CA GLN A 21 -10.80 -11.25 -25.23
C GLN A 21 -10.94 -9.74 -24.99
N GLY A 22 -11.47 -9.04 -25.98
CA GLY A 22 -11.94 -7.66 -25.88
C GLY A 22 -11.60 -6.87 -27.14
N ASN A 23 -12.61 -6.37 -27.84
CA ASN A 23 -12.48 -5.31 -28.85
C ASN A 23 -12.08 -4.00 -28.13
N ALA A 24 -10.84 -3.90 -27.68
CA ALA A 24 -10.28 -2.62 -27.25
C ALA A 24 -9.94 -1.82 -28.52
N ALA A 25 -10.56 -0.68 -28.68
CA ALA A 25 -10.17 0.28 -29.71
C ALA A 25 -8.67 0.58 -29.57
N VAL A 26 -7.91 0.43 -30.67
CA VAL A 26 -6.48 0.76 -30.70
C VAL A 26 -6.36 2.25 -30.34
N PRO A 27 -5.57 2.63 -29.31
CA PRO A 27 -5.39 4.03 -28.95
C PRO A 27 -4.91 4.81 -30.18
N ARG A 28 -5.47 6.00 -30.44
CA ARG A 28 -4.93 6.91 -31.46
C ARG A 28 -3.61 7.47 -30.96
N ARG A 29 -2.50 6.89 -31.35
CA ARG A 29 -1.17 7.46 -31.12
C ARG A 29 -1.03 8.73 -31.94
N SER A 30 -0.58 9.81 -31.29
CA SER A 30 -0.35 11.11 -31.95
C SER A 30 0.70 11.06 -33.06
N GLY A 31 1.47 9.99 -33.18
CA GLY A 31 2.58 9.86 -34.11
C GLY A 31 3.81 10.69 -33.72
N VAL A 32 3.72 11.44 -32.64
CA VAL A 32 4.80 12.22 -32.03
C VAL A 32 4.98 11.86 -30.58
N ARG A 33 6.21 12.03 -30.09
CA ARG A 33 6.60 11.85 -28.70
C ARG A 33 7.14 13.16 -28.15
N VAL A 34 6.74 13.50 -26.93
CA VAL A 34 7.33 14.62 -26.18
C VAL A 34 8.60 14.13 -25.50
N GLU A 35 9.75 14.65 -25.91
CA GLU A 35 11.05 14.31 -25.35
C GLU A 35 11.36 15.11 -24.07
N SER A 36 10.90 16.37 -24.05
CA SER A 36 11.09 17.25 -22.91
C SER A 36 10.14 18.43 -22.91
N HIS A 37 9.86 18.92 -21.70
CA HIS A 37 9.15 20.15 -21.41
C HIS A 37 10.08 21.20 -20.80
N ARG A 38 9.93 22.46 -21.20
CA ARG A 38 10.53 23.62 -20.55
C ARG A 38 9.41 24.58 -20.16
N ILE A 39 8.96 24.46 -18.91
CA ILE A 39 7.80 25.19 -18.41
C ILE A 39 8.26 26.41 -17.61
N VAL A 40 7.60 27.53 -17.82
CA VAL A 40 7.63 28.69 -16.94
C VAL A 40 6.21 28.92 -16.47
N ILE A 41 6.00 28.89 -15.15
CA ILE A 41 4.68 29.07 -14.53
C ILE A 41 4.74 30.19 -13.49
N GLU A 42 3.83 31.12 -13.59
CA GLU A 42 3.54 32.11 -12.57
C GLU A 42 2.28 31.70 -11.80
N LEU A 43 2.41 31.50 -10.48
CA LEU A 43 1.32 31.17 -9.59
C LEU A 43 0.68 32.44 -9.04
N LEU A 44 -0.65 32.50 -9.08
CA LEU A 44 -1.48 33.64 -8.64
C LEU A 44 -2.45 33.13 -7.55
N PRO A 45 -1.99 32.88 -6.31
CA PRO A 45 -2.78 32.23 -5.28
C PRO A 45 -4.09 32.96 -4.94
N ALA A 46 -4.09 34.30 -4.90
CA ALA A 46 -5.28 35.10 -4.60
C ALA A 46 -6.34 35.03 -5.71
N GLU A 47 -5.94 34.69 -6.94
CA GLU A 47 -6.83 34.56 -8.10
C GLU A 47 -7.18 33.09 -8.40
N HIS A 48 -6.70 32.14 -7.60
CA HIS A 48 -6.72 30.70 -7.89
C HIS A 48 -6.19 30.36 -9.27
N GLY A 49 -5.25 31.15 -9.77
CA GLY A 49 -4.86 31.20 -11.18
C GLY A 49 -3.40 30.89 -11.45
N LEU A 50 -3.12 30.64 -12.71
CA LEU A 50 -1.77 30.54 -13.24
C LEU A 50 -1.66 31.21 -14.62
N ARG A 51 -0.44 31.67 -14.93
CA ARG A 51 -0.01 32.01 -16.30
C ARG A 51 1.19 31.14 -16.61
N ALA A 52 1.19 30.46 -17.76
CA ALA A 52 2.28 29.56 -18.09
C ALA A 52 2.64 29.57 -19.56
N SER A 53 3.88 29.20 -19.84
CA SER A 53 4.33 28.81 -21.16
C SER A 53 5.12 27.52 -21.08
N ASP A 54 4.86 26.60 -21.99
CA ASP A 54 5.61 25.37 -22.14
C ASP A 54 6.21 25.28 -23.53
N GLU A 55 7.50 25.02 -23.59
CA GLU A 55 8.22 24.74 -24.82
C GLU A 55 8.62 23.27 -24.84
N MET A 56 7.92 22.50 -25.66
CA MET A 56 8.07 21.05 -25.80
C MET A 56 9.05 20.74 -26.96
N ALA A 57 10.02 19.85 -26.68
CA ALA A 57 10.81 19.24 -27.76
C ALA A 57 10.12 17.94 -28.19
N LEU A 58 9.81 17.77 -29.44
CA LEU A 58 9.08 16.66 -30.02
C LEU A 58 9.95 15.84 -30.97
N SER A 59 9.68 14.53 -31.02
CA SER A 59 10.19 13.63 -32.05
C SER A 59 9.03 12.86 -32.71
N GLY A 60 9.24 12.35 -33.92
CA GLY A 60 8.23 11.63 -34.70
C GLY A 60 7.67 12.47 -35.84
N SER A 61 6.58 11.99 -36.46
CA SER A 61 5.94 12.62 -37.62
C SER A 61 4.42 12.58 -37.50
N SER A 62 3.79 13.71 -37.66
CA SER A 62 2.33 13.82 -37.74
C SER A 62 1.94 14.98 -38.65
N LYS A 63 0.78 14.87 -39.31
CA LYS A 63 0.23 15.96 -40.12
C LYS A 63 -0.44 17.04 -39.28
N GLU A 64 -0.99 16.64 -38.14
CA GLU A 64 -1.64 17.49 -37.14
C GLU A 64 -1.13 17.08 -35.78
N LEU A 65 -1.01 18.04 -34.88
CA LEU A 65 -0.61 17.81 -33.49
C LEU A 65 -1.80 18.05 -32.57
N PHE A 66 -1.92 17.24 -31.54
CA PHE A 66 -2.88 17.52 -30.46
C PHE A 66 -2.25 17.22 -29.10
N PHE A 67 -2.69 17.96 -28.10
CA PHE A 67 -2.31 17.79 -26.69
C PHE A 67 -3.54 17.94 -25.81
N TYR A 68 -3.53 17.31 -24.66
CA TYR A 68 -4.49 17.54 -23.60
C TYR A 68 -4.01 18.70 -22.73
N LEU A 69 -4.92 19.59 -22.37
CA LEU A 69 -4.67 20.73 -21.49
C LEU A 69 -5.93 20.93 -20.64
N ASN A 70 -5.81 21.53 -19.46
CA ASN A 70 -6.99 21.71 -18.62
C ASN A 70 -8.12 22.46 -19.36
N LYS A 71 -9.32 21.93 -19.28
CA LYS A 71 -10.50 22.44 -19.99
C LYS A 71 -10.90 23.86 -19.60
N THR A 72 -10.46 24.34 -18.42
CA THR A 72 -10.75 25.69 -17.91
C THR A 72 -9.74 26.72 -18.41
N PHE A 73 -8.68 26.29 -19.12
CA PHE A 73 -7.62 27.18 -19.55
C PHE A 73 -7.94 27.87 -20.87
N THR A 74 -7.36 29.04 -21.03
CA THR A 74 -7.34 29.80 -22.27
C THR A 74 -5.96 29.73 -22.90
N VAL A 75 -5.87 29.27 -24.14
CA VAL A 75 -4.64 29.25 -24.93
C VAL A 75 -4.49 30.60 -25.60
N GLN A 76 -3.37 31.31 -25.37
CA GLN A 76 -3.10 32.62 -25.95
C GLN A 76 -2.38 32.52 -27.26
N SER A 77 -1.37 31.63 -27.36
CA SER A 77 -0.61 31.48 -28.60
C SER A 77 0.02 30.09 -28.71
N VAL A 78 0.22 29.63 -29.94
CA VAL A 78 0.94 28.42 -30.26
C VAL A 78 1.99 28.71 -31.32
N ARG A 79 3.21 28.25 -31.09
CA ARG A 79 4.31 28.36 -32.08
C ARG A 79 4.88 26.98 -32.36
N VAL A 80 5.14 26.71 -33.64
CA VAL A 80 5.86 25.51 -34.08
C VAL A 80 7.14 25.97 -34.77
N ASP A 81 8.29 25.51 -34.28
CA ASP A 81 9.63 25.91 -34.72
C ASP A 81 9.79 27.44 -34.75
N GLY A 82 9.30 28.11 -33.70
CA GLY A 82 9.36 29.57 -33.55
C GLY A 82 8.30 30.35 -34.31
N LYS A 83 7.58 29.75 -35.26
CA LYS A 83 6.54 30.40 -36.07
C LYS A 83 5.17 30.24 -35.43
N GLU A 84 4.42 31.33 -35.36
CA GLU A 84 3.04 31.31 -34.89
C GLU A 84 2.15 30.53 -35.86
N VAL A 85 1.30 29.67 -35.30
CA VAL A 85 0.42 28.79 -36.08
C VAL A 85 -1.01 28.86 -35.58
N ALA A 86 -1.96 28.56 -36.46
CA ALA A 86 -3.37 28.48 -36.06
C ALA A 86 -3.60 27.23 -35.20
N PHE A 87 -4.50 27.36 -34.24
CA PHE A 87 -4.92 26.28 -33.34
C PHE A 87 -6.41 26.37 -33.04
N ARG A 88 -6.96 25.27 -32.50
CA ARG A 88 -8.30 25.20 -31.96
C ARG A 88 -8.22 24.51 -30.60
N PHE A 89 -8.87 25.08 -29.58
CA PHE A 89 -9.02 24.46 -28.27
C PHE A 89 -10.48 24.02 -28.09
N ASP A 90 -10.67 22.74 -27.78
CA ASP A 90 -11.95 22.14 -27.45
C ASP A 90 -11.98 21.83 -25.96
N PRO A 91 -12.77 22.55 -25.13
CA PRO A 91 -12.85 22.33 -23.68
C PRO A 91 -13.71 21.12 -23.28
N ALA A 92 -14.44 20.52 -24.23
CA ALA A 92 -15.33 19.37 -23.98
C ALA A 92 -15.22 18.33 -25.09
N PRO A 93 -14.01 17.78 -25.33
CA PRO A 93 -13.80 16.80 -26.37
C PRO A 93 -14.53 15.47 -26.05
N ASP A 94 -14.98 14.76 -27.11
CA ASP A 94 -15.41 13.37 -26.95
C ASP A 94 -14.16 12.49 -26.80
N LEU A 95 -13.92 12.03 -25.59
CA LEU A 95 -12.76 11.22 -25.20
C LEU A 95 -13.13 9.73 -25.03
N LYS A 96 -14.33 9.31 -25.47
CA LYS A 96 -14.73 7.90 -25.41
C LYS A 96 -13.76 7.01 -26.18
N GLY A 97 -13.16 6.06 -25.48
CA GLY A 97 -12.20 5.11 -26.05
C GLY A 97 -10.78 5.66 -26.21
N GLU A 98 -10.48 6.84 -25.71
CA GLU A 98 -9.10 7.32 -25.58
C GLU A 98 -8.52 6.84 -24.25
N VAL A 99 -7.41 6.14 -24.32
CA VAL A 99 -6.61 5.74 -23.18
C VAL A 99 -5.37 6.62 -23.19
N LEU A 100 -5.30 7.57 -22.30
CA LEU A 100 -4.00 8.14 -21.89
C LEU A 100 -3.20 7.01 -21.26
N ALA A 101 -1.86 7.12 -21.30
CA ALA A 101 -0.95 6.13 -20.77
C ALA A 101 -1.57 5.27 -19.68
N ALA A 102 -1.30 3.97 -19.66
CA ALA A 102 -1.94 2.95 -18.84
C ALA A 102 -2.10 3.26 -17.33
N ASP A 103 -1.64 4.41 -16.91
CA ASP A 103 -1.55 4.89 -15.53
C ASP A 103 -2.72 5.80 -15.10
N LEU A 104 -3.46 6.35 -16.08
CA LEU A 104 -4.67 7.09 -15.76
C LEU A 104 -5.85 6.12 -15.81
N ALA A 105 -6.50 5.92 -14.68
CA ALA A 105 -7.74 5.17 -14.63
C ALA A 105 -8.73 5.74 -15.65
N ALA A 106 -9.51 4.90 -16.33
CA ALA A 106 -10.39 5.27 -17.44
C ALA A 106 -11.46 6.35 -17.13
N GLY A 107 -11.39 7.01 -15.96
CA GLY A 107 -12.26 8.08 -15.50
C GLY A 107 -11.59 9.47 -15.38
N ASP A 108 -10.28 9.58 -15.52
CA ASP A 108 -9.54 10.80 -15.11
C ASP A 108 -9.41 11.90 -16.18
N PHE A 109 -10.08 11.76 -17.29
CA PHE A 109 -10.17 12.83 -18.30
C PHE A 109 -11.14 13.97 -17.93
N ARG A 110 -11.70 13.98 -16.73
CA ARG A 110 -12.70 14.98 -16.31
C ARG A 110 -12.20 16.43 -16.41
N HIS A 111 -10.87 16.63 -16.35
CA HIS A 111 -10.23 17.94 -16.44
C HIS A 111 -9.67 18.25 -17.84
N ALA A 112 -9.63 17.28 -18.74
CA ALA A 112 -8.98 17.42 -20.04
C ALA A 112 -9.85 18.18 -21.05
N GLY A 113 -9.30 19.22 -21.65
CA GLY A 113 -9.65 19.76 -22.96
C GLY A 113 -8.65 19.29 -24.00
N ARG A 114 -8.93 19.50 -25.29
CA ARG A 114 -8.05 19.10 -26.38
C ARG A 114 -7.59 20.33 -27.17
N LEU A 115 -6.27 20.53 -27.21
CA LEU A 115 -5.62 21.53 -28.07
C LEU A 115 -5.21 20.88 -29.39
N HIS A 116 -5.85 21.28 -30.48
CA HIS A 116 -5.49 20.93 -31.84
C HIS A 116 -4.63 22.02 -32.45
N ILE A 117 -3.46 21.65 -32.99
CA ILE A 117 -2.53 22.54 -33.63
C ILE A 117 -2.58 22.25 -35.14
N LEU A 118 -2.97 23.23 -35.92
CA LEU A 118 -3.13 23.11 -37.37
C LEU A 118 -1.77 23.21 -38.10
N ALA A 119 -0.80 22.47 -37.58
CA ALA A 119 0.55 22.35 -38.17
C ALA A 119 1.06 20.94 -37.89
N GLY A 120 1.79 20.39 -38.82
CA GLY A 120 2.39 19.07 -38.69
C GLY A 120 3.87 19.12 -38.30
N LEU A 121 4.39 17.98 -37.90
CA LEU A 121 5.79 17.71 -37.62
C LEU A 121 6.29 16.65 -38.61
N ARG A 122 7.45 16.83 -39.23
CA ARG A 122 7.99 15.85 -40.17
C ARG A 122 8.97 14.86 -39.53
N ARG A 123 9.70 15.25 -38.51
CA ARG A 123 10.74 14.42 -37.89
C ARG A 123 11.03 14.78 -36.45
N ALA A 124 11.38 16.02 -36.18
CA ALA A 124 11.59 16.58 -34.86
C ALA A 124 11.36 18.09 -34.94
N GLY A 125 10.98 18.72 -33.85
CA GLY A 125 10.76 20.16 -33.77
C GLY A 125 10.37 20.60 -32.39
N THR A 126 10.01 21.86 -32.26
CA THR A 126 9.58 22.48 -31.02
C THR A 126 8.15 23.01 -31.14
N VAL A 127 7.37 22.80 -30.09
CA VAL A 127 6.04 23.41 -29.91
C VAL A 127 6.06 24.26 -28.66
N LYS A 128 5.75 25.54 -28.76
CA LYS A 128 5.60 26.43 -27.62
C LYS A 128 4.13 26.83 -27.48
N VAL A 129 3.54 26.61 -26.31
CA VAL A 129 2.16 26.97 -25.97
C VAL A 129 2.20 27.98 -24.83
N ALA A 130 1.50 29.10 -24.96
CA ALA A 130 1.25 30.04 -23.87
C ALA A 130 -0.22 29.95 -23.48
N TYR A 131 -0.47 29.84 -22.20
CA TYR A 131 -1.83 29.63 -21.65
C TYR A 131 -1.97 30.21 -20.26
N SER A 132 -3.23 30.41 -19.83
CA SER A 132 -3.56 30.82 -18.47
C SER A 132 -4.91 30.26 -18.08
N GLY A 133 -5.17 30.16 -16.79
CA GLY A 133 -6.47 29.72 -16.30
C GLY A 133 -6.49 29.60 -14.79
N SER A 134 -7.57 29.01 -14.27
CA SER A 134 -7.81 28.84 -12.84
C SER A 134 -7.89 27.35 -12.50
N LEU A 135 -7.29 26.98 -11.36
CA LEU A 135 -7.39 25.67 -10.74
C LEU A 135 -7.80 25.84 -9.29
N ASN A 136 -9.01 25.49 -8.98
CA ASN A 136 -9.58 25.63 -7.63
C ASN A 136 -10.49 24.43 -7.29
N GLU A 137 -9.99 23.23 -7.48
CA GLU A 137 -10.69 22.03 -7.04
C GLU A 137 -10.41 21.85 -5.54
N ALA A 138 -11.39 22.21 -4.70
CA ALA A 138 -11.24 22.04 -3.26
C ALA A 138 -11.06 20.55 -2.91
N PRO A 139 -10.11 20.21 -2.02
CA PRO A 139 -9.97 18.85 -1.53
C PRO A 139 -11.26 18.35 -0.90
N SER A 140 -11.67 17.12 -1.21
CA SER A 140 -12.83 16.52 -0.56
C SER A 140 -12.54 16.36 0.93
N VAL A 141 -13.41 16.86 1.80
CA VAL A 141 -13.30 16.66 3.25
C VAL A 141 -13.80 15.26 3.57
N SER A 142 -13.02 14.23 3.24
CA SER A 142 -13.26 12.89 3.76
C SER A 142 -12.74 12.84 5.19
N GLN A 143 -13.50 12.23 6.10
CA GLN A 143 -13.00 11.96 7.44
C GLN A 143 -11.68 11.19 7.32
N PHE A 144 -10.62 11.68 7.98
CA PHE A 144 -9.34 11.00 8.06
C PHE A 144 -9.58 9.56 8.52
N SER A 145 -9.44 8.61 7.61
CA SER A 145 -9.32 7.21 7.95
C SER A 145 -7.95 6.73 7.46
N ARG A 146 -7.33 5.86 8.22
CA ARG A 146 -6.05 5.24 7.87
C ARG A 146 -6.13 4.45 6.55
N GLU A 147 -7.34 4.22 6.06
CA GLU A 147 -7.68 3.38 4.91
C GLU A 147 -8.01 4.20 3.65
N TYR A 148 -8.28 5.49 3.81
CA TYR A 148 -8.66 6.39 2.72
C TYR A 148 -7.86 7.69 2.80
N ILE A 149 -6.72 7.70 2.14
CA ILE A 149 -6.11 8.92 1.62
C ILE A 149 -6.38 8.85 0.11
N ALA A 150 -7.64 9.03 -0.28
CA ALA A 150 -8.02 9.12 -1.68
C ALA A 150 -7.53 10.44 -2.26
N ASP A 151 -7.37 10.50 -3.56
CA ASP A 151 -7.04 11.72 -4.29
C ASP A 151 -8.03 12.81 -3.94
N GLN A 152 -7.55 13.74 -3.13
CA GLN A 152 -8.37 14.82 -2.59
C GLN A 152 -8.65 15.88 -3.66
N THR A 153 -7.66 16.11 -4.53
CA THR A 153 -7.72 17.05 -5.67
C THR A 153 -6.59 16.75 -6.67
N ALA A 154 -6.85 16.94 -7.95
CA ALA A 154 -5.82 16.92 -8.99
C ALA A 154 -5.12 18.29 -9.16
N GLY A 155 -5.78 19.40 -8.78
CA GLY A 155 -5.20 20.73 -8.91
C GLY A 155 -5.91 21.82 -8.14
N ILE A 156 -5.15 22.51 -7.29
CA ILE A 156 -5.62 23.67 -6.54
C ILE A 156 -4.50 24.71 -6.43
N ILE A 157 -4.88 25.99 -6.62
CA ILE A 157 -4.03 27.14 -6.36
C ILE A 157 -4.76 28.04 -5.36
N SER A 158 -4.19 28.25 -4.18
CA SER A 158 -4.79 29.03 -3.11
C SER A 158 -3.74 29.71 -2.24
N GLU A 159 -4.16 30.63 -1.40
CA GLU A 159 -3.28 31.30 -0.43
C GLU A 159 -2.67 30.34 0.59
N SER A 160 -3.34 29.20 0.88
CA SER A 160 -2.79 28.15 1.76
C SER A 160 -1.69 27.34 1.09
N GLY A 161 -1.69 27.29 -0.24
CA GLY A 161 -0.73 26.55 -1.04
C GLY A 161 -1.28 26.25 -2.43
N SER A 162 -0.40 25.74 -3.27
CA SER A 162 -0.71 25.30 -4.62
C SER A 162 -0.22 23.87 -4.81
N PHE A 163 -1.08 22.99 -5.30
CA PHE A 163 -0.78 21.62 -5.68
C PHE A 163 -1.24 21.39 -7.12
N LEU A 164 -0.33 20.96 -7.96
CA LEU A 164 -0.56 20.70 -9.38
C LEU A 164 -0.10 19.28 -9.69
N ALA A 165 -1.03 18.38 -9.90
CA ALA A 165 -0.79 17.02 -10.34
C ALA A 165 -0.98 16.89 -11.87
N PRO A 166 -0.32 15.92 -12.54
CA PRO A 166 -0.49 15.69 -13.97
C PRO A 166 -1.93 15.47 -14.40
N GLU A 167 -2.75 14.86 -13.54
CA GLU A 167 -4.16 14.55 -13.77
C GLU A 167 -5.04 15.80 -13.90
N SER A 168 -4.57 16.93 -13.43
CA SER A 168 -5.22 18.23 -13.66
C SER A 168 -5.02 18.78 -15.06
N PHE A 169 -4.11 18.22 -15.87
CA PHE A 169 -3.70 18.74 -17.18
C PHE A 169 -3.23 20.19 -17.12
N TRP A 170 -2.50 20.55 -16.07
CA TRP A 170 -2.01 21.91 -15.86
C TRP A 170 -0.93 22.34 -16.87
N TYR A 171 -0.36 21.39 -17.61
CA TYR A 171 0.54 21.60 -18.74
C TYR A 171 0.09 20.74 -19.93
N PRO A 172 0.48 21.07 -21.19
CA PRO A 172 0.11 20.27 -22.36
C PRO A 172 0.69 18.87 -22.27
N ARG A 173 -0.15 17.83 -22.37
CA ARG A 173 0.24 16.42 -22.32
C ARG A 173 -0.11 15.70 -23.62
N ALA A 174 0.77 14.82 -24.07
CA ALA A 174 0.51 13.86 -25.12
C ALA A 174 0.17 12.47 -24.53
N ASP A 175 -0.23 11.53 -25.39
CA ASP A 175 -0.42 10.14 -25.01
C ASP A 175 0.93 9.48 -24.63
N GLU A 176 0.93 8.58 -23.64
CA GLU A 176 2.09 7.77 -23.23
C GLU A 176 3.37 8.58 -22.94
N GLU A 177 3.26 9.58 -22.12
CA GLU A 177 4.35 10.49 -21.84
C GLU A 177 5.35 9.95 -20.81
N MET A 178 6.61 9.81 -21.23
CA MET A 178 7.78 9.68 -20.37
C MET A 178 8.74 10.76 -20.81
N SER A 179 8.72 11.92 -20.16
CA SER A 179 9.42 13.14 -20.62
C SER A 179 10.38 13.67 -19.56
N ARG A 180 11.37 14.41 -20.01
CA ARG A 180 12.26 15.20 -19.15
C ARG A 180 11.64 16.57 -18.91
N PHE A 181 11.89 17.15 -17.73
CA PHE A 181 11.27 18.41 -17.35
C PHE A 181 12.27 19.44 -16.83
N SER A 182 12.06 20.68 -17.25
CA SER A 182 12.59 21.88 -16.59
C SER A 182 11.39 22.78 -16.25
N VAL A 183 11.12 23.01 -14.99
CA VAL A 183 10.05 23.90 -14.54
C VAL A 183 10.61 25.07 -13.73
N LYS A 184 10.31 26.28 -14.18
CA LYS A 184 10.58 27.51 -13.44
C LYS A 184 9.26 28.04 -12.88
N THR A 185 9.14 28.03 -11.57
CA THR A 185 8.00 28.64 -10.85
C THR A 185 8.32 30.08 -10.50
N LEU A 186 7.33 30.95 -10.64
CA LEU A 186 7.32 32.31 -10.12
C LEU A 186 6.16 32.37 -9.12
N ALA A 187 6.45 32.53 -7.85
CA ALA A 187 5.46 32.57 -6.77
C ALA A 187 5.60 33.90 -5.99
N PRO A 188 4.58 34.35 -5.26
CA PRO A 188 4.70 35.51 -4.38
C PRO A 188 5.86 35.37 -3.39
N ALA A 189 6.45 36.47 -2.98
CA ALA A 189 7.50 36.47 -1.96
C ALA A 189 6.99 35.79 -0.67
N GLY A 190 7.83 34.94 -0.06
CA GLY A 190 7.50 34.12 1.08
C GLY A 190 6.94 32.73 0.76
N TYR A 191 6.66 32.44 -0.52
CA TYR A 191 6.34 31.09 -0.96
C TYR A 191 7.62 30.38 -1.44
N GLU A 192 7.71 29.11 -1.12
CA GLU A 192 8.71 28.20 -1.67
C GLU A 192 8.03 27.18 -2.57
N SER A 193 8.70 26.75 -3.62
CA SER A 193 8.15 25.71 -4.50
C SER A 193 9.07 24.51 -4.61
N ILE A 194 8.48 23.35 -4.85
CA ILE A 194 9.18 22.11 -5.10
C ILE A 194 8.57 21.35 -6.27
N SER A 195 9.42 20.65 -7.00
CA SER A 195 9.09 19.73 -8.08
C SER A 195 10.14 18.61 -8.16
N ASP A 196 10.06 17.77 -9.18
CA ASP A 196 11.00 16.68 -9.42
C ASP A 196 12.39 17.20 -9.83
N GLY A 197 13.42 16.38 -9.57
CA GLY A 197 14.79 16.69 -9.96
C GLY A 197 15.54 17.65 -9.05
N SER A 198 16.53 18.37 -9.59
CA SER A 198 17.45 19.25 -8.86
C SER A 198 17.05 20.71 -8.92
N ARG A 199 17.21 21.44 -7.81
CA ARG A 199 17.01 22.89 -7.76
C ARG A 199 18.22 23.61 -8.38
N THR A 200 18.01 24.24 -9.54
CA THR A 200 19.08 24.91 -10.30
C THR A 200 19.02 26.44 -10.25
N LEU A 201 17.91 27.02 -9.76
CA LEU A 201 17.71 28.44 -9.52
C LEU A 201 16.90 28.65 -8.26
N HIS A 202 17.27 29.67 -7.47
CA HIS A 202 16.49 30.14 -6.31
C HIS A 202 16.82 31.62 -6.08
N GLU A 203 15.98 32.51 -6.61
CA GLU A 203 16.26 33.96 -6.66
C GLU A 203 15.00 34.75 -6.35
N THR A 204 15.13 35.77 -5.53
CA THR A 204 14.05 36.73 -5.24
C THR A 204 14.23 38.00 -6.06
N GLY A 205 13.19 38.47 -6.73
CA GLY A 205 13.18 39.71 -7.51
C GLY A 205 11.72 40.13 -7.79
N ASP A 206 11.51 41.45 -7.89
CA ASP A 206 10.20 42.06 -8.24
C ASP A 206 9.02 41.55 -7.39
N GLY A 207 9.25 41.32 -6.08
CA GLY A 207 8.23 40.83 -5.16
C GLY A 207 7.84 39.35 -5.34
N LYS A 208 8.63 38.59 -6.11
CA LYS A 208 8.43 37.17 -6.38
C LYS A 208 9.68 36.36 -6.07
N LEU A 209 9.47 35.10 -5.74
CA LEU A 209 10.51 34.09 -5.72
C LEU A 209 10.46 33.29 -7.04
N ALA A 210 11.61 33.20 -7.69
CA ALA A 210 11.82 32.35 -8.86
C ALA A 210 12.60 31.10 -8.46
N VAL A 211 12.01 29.91 -8.62
CA VAL A 211 12.69 28.63 -8.39
C VAL A 211 12.65 27.80 -9.65
N ARG A 212 13.79 27.19 -10.04
CA ARG A 212 13.83 26.25 -11.15
C ARG A 212 14.24 24.87 -10.67
N TRP A 213 13.46 23.89 -11.11
CA TRP A 213 13.72 22.48 -10.95
C TRP A 213 14.02 21.84 -12.30
N GLU A 214 15.05 21.03 -12.39
CA GLU A 214 15.45 20.32 -13.59
C GLU A 214 15.52 18.82 -13.32
N ASN A 215 14.73 18.08 -14.05
CA ASN A 215 14.77 16.63 -14.05
C ASN A 215 15.26 16.12 -15.40
N PRO A 216 16.54 15.70 -15.50
CA PRO A 216 17.11 15.19 -16.74
C PRO A 216 16.64 13.77 -17.08
N HIS A 217 15.90 13.13 -16.18
CA HIS A 217 15.41 11.77 -16.30
C HIS A 217 13.95 11.79 -16.78
N PRO A 218 13.55 10.85 -17.66
CA PRO A 218 12.15 10.77 -18.08
C PRO A 218 11.27 10.28 -16.91
N VAL A 219 10.15 10.97 -16.69
CA VAL A 219 9.11 10.63 -15.72
C VAL A 219 7.75 10.69 -16.41
N ASP A 220 6.75 10.04 -15.86
CA ASP A 220 5.42 9.89 -16.43
C ASP A 220 4.44 11.00 -16.06
N GLY A 221 4.89 12.00 -15.33
CA GLY A 221 4.13 13.19 -15.01
C GLY A 221 4.94 14.19 -14.18
N LEU A 222 4.54 15.44 -14.19
CA LEU A 222 5.20 16.52 -13.44
C LEU A 222 4.27 17.07 -12.36
N TYR A 223 4.75 17.02 -11.13
CA TYR A 223 4.09 17.60 -9.96
C TYR A 223 4.77 18.91 -9.58
N VAL A 224 3.97 19.89 -9.16
CA VAL A 224 4.44 21.13 -8.55
C VAL A 224 3.67 21.39 -7.26
N GLN A 225 4.42 21.63 -6.19
CA GLN A 225 3.89 22.09 -4.92
C GLN A 225 4.49 23.45 -4.58
N ALA A 226 3.69 24.39 -4.07
CA ALA A 226 4.18 25.67 -3.58
C ALA A 226 3.34 26.16 -2.42
N ALA A 227 3.99 26.64 -1.36
CA ALA A 227 3.32 27.18 -0.19
C ALA A 227 4.31 28.05 0.62
N PRO A 228 3.85 28.77 1.67
CA PRO A 228 4.74 29.52 2.55
C PRO A 228 5.50 28.58 3.50
N TYR A 229 6.54 27.92 2.97
CA TYR A 229 7.33 26.95 3.69
C TYR A 229 8.59 27.53 4.35
N ASP A 230 8.91 27.00 5.53
CA ASP A 230 10.27 27.01 6.07
C ASP A 230 11.05 25.83 5.47
N VAL A 231 12.13 26.13 4.74
CA VAL A 231 12.93 25.11 4.03
C VAL A 231 14.23 24.86 4.80
N ARG A 232 14.55 23.58 5.02
CA ARG A 232 15.86 23.14 5.51
C ARG A 232 16.52 22.23 4.49
N GLU A 233 17.83 22.40 4.35
CA GLU A 233 18.69 21.62 3.47
C GLU A 233 19.71 20.83 4.27
N GLY A 234 19.99 19.63 3.83
CA GLY A 234 21.05 18.75 4.32
C GLY A 234 21.56 17.86 3.19
N GLU A 235 22.49 16.96 3.51
CA GLU A 235 23.06 16.06 2.50
C GLU A 235 23.44 14.73 3.13
N ILE A 236 23.38 13.67 2.35
CA ILE A 236 23.89 12.32 2.64
C ILE A 236 24.40 11.66 1.35
N GLU A 237 25.64 11.20 1.34
CA GLU A 237 26.27 10.47 0.22
C GLU A 237 26.09 11.18 -1.15
N GLY A 238 26.16 12.53 -1.15
CA GLY A 238 25.96 13.34 -2.37
C GLY A 238 24.52 13.62 -2.73
N ILE A 239 23.54 13.08 -1.97
CA ILE A 239 22.11 13.31 -2.18
C ILE A 239 21.70 14.52 -1.34
N LYS A 240 21.12 15.54 -1.97
CA LYS A 240 20.51 16.66 -1.27
C LYS A 240 19.23 16.22 -0.57
N VAL A 241 19.06 16.58 0.71
CA VAL A 241 17.86 16.25 1.48
C VAL A 241 17.20 17.55 1.94
N TYR A 242 15.91 17.69 1.64
CA TYR A 242 15.15 18.88 2.00
C TYR A 242 13.97 18.52 2.92
N THR A 243 13.60 19.47 3.78
CA THR A 243 12.27 19.48 4.42
C THR A 243 11.59 20.82 4.11
N TYR A 244 10.37 20.75 3.58
CA TYR A 244 9.49 21.88 3.27
C TYR A 244 8.32 21.80 4.25
N LEU A 245 8.37 22.53 5.36
CA LEU A 245 7.34 22.51 6.38
C LEU A 245 6.75 23.91 6.57
N PHE A 246 5.50 23.97 6.96
CA PHE A 246 4.90 25.25 7.36
C PHE A 246 5.60 25.82 8.59
N PRO A 247 5.61 27.16 8.75
CA PRO A 247 6.28 27.84 9.84
C PRO A 247 5.96 27.26 11.24
N GLY A 248 6.99 27.12 12.07
CA GLY A 248 6.89 26.55 13.41
C GLY A 248 7.19 25.04 13.50
N GLY A 249 7.48 24.36 12.40
CA GLY A 249 7.78 22.91 12.36
C GLY A 249 9.23 22.50 12.64
N ASN A 250 9.99 23.27 13.41
CA ASN A 250 11.45 23.10 13.55
C ASN A 250 11.91 21.71 14.03
N GLU A 251 11.29 21.17 15.08
CA GLU A 251 11.64 19.85 15.63
C GLU A 251 11.25 18.74 14.65
N LEU A 252 10.09 18.86 14.03
CA LEU A 252 9.60 17.93 13.06
C LEU A 252 10.50 17.90 11.81
N ALA A 253 10.94 19.05 11.33
CA ALA A 253 11.89 19.16 10.21
C ALA A 253 13.21 18.46 10.51
N ALA A 254 13.76 18.63 11.72
CA ALA A 254 14.98 17.95 12.14
C ALA A 254 14.80 16.43 12.19
N LEU A 255 13.66 15.95 12.73
CA LEU A 255 13.33 14.52 12.79
C LEU A 255 13.24 13.91 11.39
N TYR A 256 12.46 14.52 10.48
CA TYR A 256 12.32 14.01 9.11
C TYR A 256 13.61 14.07 8.31
N MET A 257 14.44 15.09 8.53
CA MET A 257 15.78 15.19 7.94
C MET A 257 16.68 14.02 8.35
N GLU A 258 16.75 13.74 9.66
CA GLU A 258 17.54 12.63 10.21
C GLU A 258 17.06 11.28 9.68
N LYS A 259 15.74 11.04 9.75
CA LYS A 259 15.14 9.78 9.29
C LYS A 259 15.32 9.56 7.79
N SER A 260 15.14 10.61 6.98
CA SER A 260 15.38 10.53 5.53
C SER A 260 16.81 10.13 5.19
N LYS A 261 17.80 10.77 5.83
CA LYS A 261 19.22 10.41 5.67
C LYS A 261 19.49 8.95 6.04
N LYS A 262 18.94 8.50 7.18
CA LYS A 262 19.06 7.11 7.62
C LYS A 262 18.51 6.12 6.60
N TYR A 263 17.32 6.36 6.06
CA TYR A 263 16.69 5.43 5.13
C TYR A 263 17.30 5.49 3.73
N LEU A 264 17.74 6.64 3.26
CA LEU A 264 18.50 6.76 2.00
C LEU A 264 19.78 5.94 2.07
N ALA A 265 20.58 6.07 3.14
CA ALA A 265 21.79 5.26 3.33
C ALA A 265 21.48 3.75 3.43
N PHE A 266 20.38 3.39 4.09
CA PHE A 266 19.93 1.99 4.18
C PHE A 266 19.60 1.42 2.80
N TYR A 267 18.79 2.13 1.99
CA TYR A 267 18.38 1.64 0.68
C TYR A 267 19.51 1.70 -0.35
N ASN A 268 20.41 2.66 -0.29
CA ASN A 268 21.62 2.67 -1.11
C ASN A 268 22.40 1.37 -0.96
N LYS A 269 22.53 0.88 0.27
CA LYS A 269 23.20 -0.39 0.55
C LYS A 269 22.37 -1.61 0.09
N LEU A 270 21.06 -1.58 0.27
CA LEU A 270 20.17 -2.71 0.00
C LEU A 270 19.88 -2.86 -1.49
N LEU A 271 19.51 -1.75 -2.16
CA LEU A 271 18.91 -1.71 -3.50
C LEU A 271 19.85 -1.11 -4.56
N GLY A 272 21.00 -0.56 -4.15
CA GLY A 272 21.92 0.16 -5.03
C GLY A 272 21.69 1.66 -5.00
N PRO A 273 22.47 2.44 -5.78
CA PRO A 273 22.48 3.90 -5.72
C PRO A 273 21.09 4.51 -5.88
N TYR A 274 20.80 5.50 -5.05
CA TYR A 274 19.58 6.32 -5.16
C TYR A 274 19.46 6.92 -6.57
N PRO A 275 18.30 6.83 -7.22
CA PRO A 275 18.21 7.18 -8.64
C PRO A 275 18.24 8.69 -8.93
N TYR A 276 18.02 9.55 -7.94
CA TYR A 276 17.89 11.01 -8.10
C TYR A 276 19.00 11.78 -7.36
N GLU A 277 19.08 13.07 -7.58
CA GLU A 277 20.07 13.95 -6.94
C GLU A 277 19.59 14.52 -5.60
N LYS A 278 18.28 14.48 -5.36
CA LYS A 278 17.68 14.95 -4.09
C LYS A 278 16.58 14.03 -3.59
N PHE A 279 16.27 14.16 -2.29
CA PHE A 279 15.02 13.72 -1.70
C PHE A 279 14.45 14.85 -0.84
N ALA A 280 13.11 14.99 -0.83
CA ALA A 280 12.45 15.96 0.03
C ALA A 280 11.24 15.39 0.75
N VAL A 281 11.00 15.88 1.98
CA VAL A 281 9.76 15.68 2.71
C VAL A 281 9.00 17.00 2.75
N VAL A 282 7.77 16.99 2.27
CA VAL A 282 6.95 18.16 2.07
C VAL A 282 5.66 18.05 2.86
N GLU A 283 5.38 19.07 3.70
CA GLU A 283 4.10 19.17 4.41
C GLU A 283 3.03 19.71 3.48
N ASN A 284 1.91 19.01 3.37
CA ASN A 284 0.78 19.46 2.56
C ASN A 284 -0.27 20.21 3.41
N PHE A 285 -0.97 21.16 2.79
CA PHE A 285 -2.04 21.94 3.43
C PHE A 285 -3.37 21.17 3.50
N PHE A 286 -3.48 20.02 2.85
CA PHE A 286 -4.56 19.04 3.00
C PHE A 286 -3.99 17.64 3.28
N GLU A 287 -4.82 16.71 3.75
CA GLU A 287 -4.34 15.39 4.16
C GLU A 287 -4.02 14.52 2.96
N THR A 288 -2.77 14.06 2.87
CA THR A 288 -2.24 13.21 1.80
C THR A 288 -1.14 12.29 2.30
N GLY A 289 -0.75 11.31 1.43
CA GLY A 289 0.42 10.47 1.58
C GLY A 289 0.85 9.99 0.20
N TYR A 290 1.71 10.79 -0.50
CA TYR A 290 2.17 10.49 -1.85
C TYR A 290 3.68 10.37 -1.92
N GLY A 291 4.16 9.30 -2.57
CA GLY A 291 5.54 9.15 -3.02
C GLY A 291 5.71 9.61 -4.45
N MET A 292 6.42 10.71 -4.65
CA MET A 292 6.68 11.31 -5.97
C MET A 292 8.16 11.12 -6.37
N PRO A 293 8.51 11.25 -7.65
CA PRO A 293 9.90 11.19 -8.06
C PRO A 293 10.77 12.18 -7.29
N SER A 294 11.63 11.66 -6.43
CA SER A 294 12.58 12.43 -5.60
C SER A 294 11.99 13.22 -4.40
N TRP A 295 10.73 13.02 -4.04
CA TRP A 295 10.13 13.65 -2.85
C TRP A 295 8.86 12.93 -2.37
N THR A 296 8.40 13.24 -1.16
CA THR A 296 7.13 12.75 -0.62
C THR A 296 6.30 13.92 -0.09
N LEU A 297 4.99 13.85 -0.29
CA LEU A 297 4.01 14.83 0.16
C LEU A 297 3.14 14.22 1.25
N LEU A 298 3.23 14.74 2.47
CA LEU A 298 2.52 14.23 3.64
C LEU A 298 1.60 15.28 4.22
N GLY A 299 0.36 14.90 4.49
CA GLY A 299 -0.62 15.77 5.14
C GLY A 299 -0.18 16.21 6.53
N ARG A 300 -0.62 17.40 6.93
CA ARG A 300 -0.22 18.06 8.18
C ARG A 300 -0.48 17.21 9.42
N THR A 301 -1.63 16.55 9.50
CA THR A 301 -1.98 15.68 10.62
C THR A 301 -1.18 14.37 10.58
N VAL A 302 -1.06 13.79 9.38
CA VAL A 302 -0.36 12.51 9.17
C VAL A 302 1.08 12.60 9.64
N MET A 303 1.83 13.60 9.19
CA MET A 303 3.26 13.68 9.50
C MET A 303 3.56 13.95 10.99
N ARG A 304 2.58 14.38 11.79
CA ARG A 304 2.69 14.57 13.25
C ARG A 304 2.40 13.31 14.06
N LEU A 305 1.92 12.24 13.43
CA LEU A 305 1.71 10.97 14.11
C LEU A 305 3.08 10.32 14.41
N PRO A 306 3.32 9.88 15.65
CA PRO A 306 4.66 9.50 16.10
C PRO A 306 5.25 8.27 15.40
N PHE A 307 4.44 7.52 14.69
CA PHE A 307 4.87 6.30 13.98
C PHE A 307 5.20 6.54 12.49
N ILE A 308 4.73 7.61 11.87
CA ILE A 308 4.93 7.89 10.43
C ILE A 308 6.41 7.97 10.05
N PRO A 309 7.30 8.62 10.82
CA PRO A 309 8.73 8.65 10.52
C PRO A 309 9.40 7.26 10.47
N ASP A 310 8.79 6.25 11.10
CA ASP A 310 9.33 4.88 11.18
C ASP A 310 8.49 3.84 10.42
N THR A 311 7.42 4.25 9.74
CA THR A 311 6.55 3.37 8.95
C THR A 311 6.34 3.89 7.53
N SER A 312 5.56 4.95 7.35
CA SER A 312 5.26 5.47 6.01
C SER A 312 6.46 6.12 5.35
N LEU A 313 7.28 6.89 6.08
CA LEU A 313 8.44 7.55 5.47
C LEU A 313 9.43 6.57 4.79
N PRO A 314 9.87 5.47 5.41
CA PRO A 314 10.72 4.51 4.69
C PRO A 314 10.02 3.87 3.49
N HIS A 315 8.71 3.66 3.52
CA HIS A 315 7.93 3.18 2.39
C HIS A 315 7.99 4.17 1.22
N GLU A 316 7.67 5.45 1.45
CA GLU A 316 7.69 6.49 0.43
C GLU A 316 9.12 6.77 -0.11
N ILE A 317 10.15 6.62 0.70
CA ILE A 317 11.53 6.70 0.23
C ILE A 317 11.86 5.54 -0.72
N CYS A 318 11.43 4.31 -0.37
CA CYS A 318 11.67 3.12 -1.18
C CYS A 318 11.00 3.20 -2.56
N HIS A 319 9.88 3.88 -2.68
CA HIS A 319 9.24 4.16 -3.96
C HIS A 319 10.14 4.88 -4.97
N ASN A 320 11.20 5.56 -4.53
CA ASN A 320 12.15 6.15 -5.48
C ASN A 320 12.98 5.10 -6.25
N TRP A 321 13.06 3.85 -5.77
CA TRP A 321 13.56 2.72 -6.56
C TRP A 321 12.42 2.04 -7.32
N TRP A 322 11.28 1.79 -6.65
CA TRP A 322 10.14 1.03 -7.18
C TRP A 322 8.91 1.91 -7.37
N GLY A 323 8.52 2.14 -8.61
CA GLY A 323 7.46 3.07 -9.00
C GLY A 323 7.98 4.37 -9.62
N ASN A 324 8.98 5.00 -9.01
CA ASN A 324 9.54 6.27 -9.48
C ASN A 324 10.94 6.15 -10.10
N GLY A 325 11.72 5.11 -9.77
CA GLY A 325 13.03 4.83 -10.36
C GLY A 325 12.95 3.79 -11.48
N VAL A 326 12.26 2.69 -11.20
CA VAL A 326 11.76 1.73 -12.18
C VAL A 326 10.26 1.89 -12.22
N PHE A 327 9.74 2.46 -13.30
CA PHE A 327 8.31 2.74 -13.44
C PHE A 327 7.51 1.46 -13.69
N VAL A 328 6.22 1.48 -13.35
CA VAL A 328 5.34 0.33 -13.56
C VAL A 328 4.75 0.36 -14.97
N ASP A 329 4.79 -0.78 -15.66
CA ASP A 329 3.88 -1.04 -16.77
C ASP A 329 2.57 -1.61 -16.21
N TYR A 330 1.60 -0.76 -16.00
CA TYR A 330 0.31 -1.12 -15.42
C TYR A 330 -0.52 -2.08 -16.26
N SER A 331 -0.19 -2.29 -17.53
CA SER A 331 -0.93 -3.21 -18.41
C SER A 331 -1.01 -4.64 -17.86
N LEU A 332 0.02 -5.07 -17.13
CA LEU A 332 0.11 -6.39 -16.48
C LEU A 332 0.03 -6.32 -14.93
N GLY A 333 -0.49 -5.24 -14.37
CA GLY A 333 -0.68 -5.06 -12.94
C GLY A 333 0.43 -4.29 -12.25
N ASN A 334 0.08 -3.70 -11.11
CA ASN A 334 1.00 -2.95 -10.26
C ASN A 334 1.79 -3.90 -9.35
N TRP A 335 3.09 -4.02 -9.58
CA TRP A 335 4.00 -4.81 -8.75
C TRP A 335 4.72 -3.97 -7.69
N CYS A 336 4.76 -2.64 -7.86
CA CYS A 336 5.65 -1.81 -7.06
C CYS A 336 5.22 -1.73 -5.58
N GLU A 337 3.93 -1.75 -5.27
CA GLU A 337 3.44 -1.67 -3.90
C GLU A 337 3.86 -2.88 -3.05
N GLY A 338 3.73 -4.08 -3.61
CA GLY A 338 4.16 -5.30 -2.93
C GLY A 338 5.68 -5.37 -2.75
N LEU A 339 6.45 -4.95 -3.75
CA LEU A 339 7.91 -4.93 -3.68
C LEU A 339 8.40 -3.84 -2.72
N THR A 340 7.78 -2.67 -2.72
CA THR A 340 8.06 -1.60 -1.76
C THR A 340 7.73 -2.05 -0.34
N SER A 341 6.58 -2.69 -0.12
CA SER A 341 6.21 -3.25 1.18
C SER A 341 7.22 -4.31 1.67
N LEU A 342 7.78 -5.15 0.78
CA LEU A 342 8.81 -6.11 1.14
C LEU A 342 10.13 -5.41 1.50
N CYS A 343 10.58 -4.45 0.69
CA CYS A 343 11.87 -3.78 0.89
C CYS A 343 11.84 -2.74 2.03
N ALA A 344 10.68 -2.19 2.35
CA ALA A 344 10.48 -1.19 3.40
C ALA A 344 9.80 -1.79 4.64
N ASP A 345 8.49 -1.94 4.62
CA ASP A 345 7.69 -2.30 5.80
C ASP A 345 8.17 -3.60 6.46
N TYR A 346 8.33 -4.63 5.66
CA TYR A 346 8.79 -5.95 6.11
C TYR A 346 10.22 -5.90 6.65
N GLN A 347 11.16 -5.24 5.94
CA GLN A 347 12.54 -5.13 6.40
C GLN A 347 12.66 -4.31 7.70
N MET A 348 11.86 -3.25 7.85
CA MET A 348 11.84 -2.46 9.10
C MET A 348 11.29 -3.31 10.26
N GLN A 349 10.27 -4.16 10.06
CA GLN A 349 9.77 -5.06 11.11
C GLN A 349 10.79 -6.16 11.44
N LYS A 350 11.45 -6.75 10.44
CA LYS A 350 12.53 -7.73 10.61
C LYS A 350 13.67 -7.19 11.50
N GLN A 351 14.00 -5.89 11.35
CA GLN A 351 15.05 -5.24 12.14
C GLN A 351 14.60 -4.80 13.54
N ARG A 352 13.31 -4.54 13.73
CA ARG A 352 12.77 -3.97 14.98
C ARG A 352 12.81 -4.96 16.14
N ALA A 353 12.52 -6.23 15.89
CA ALA A 353 12.46 -7.26 16.90
C ALA A 353 12.72 -8.65 16.31
N PRO A 354 13.29 -9.59 17.05
CA PRO A 354 13.32 -11.00 16.67
C PRO A 354 11.90 -11.51 16.39
N GLY A 355 11.70 -12.19 15.24
CA GLY A 355 10.39 -12.69 14.81
C GLY A 355 9.45 -11.64 14.21
N GLY A 356 9.86 -10.36 14.13
CA GLY A 356 9.04 -9.29 13.57
C GLY A 356 8.66 -9.49 12.11
N ASP A 357 9.49 -10.21 11.36
CA ASP A 357 9.21 -10.64 9.99
C ASP A 357 8.09 -11.70 9.93
N ALA A 358 8.14 -12.71 10.80
CA ALA A 358 7.08 -13.73 10.89
C ALA A 358 5.74 -13.12 11.33
N ASP A 359 5.78 -12.20 12.29
CA ASP A 359 4.58 -11.46 12.73
C ASP A 359 3.98 -10.62 11.60
N TYR A 360 4.82 -10.00 10.78
CA TYR A 360 4.36 -9.22 9.63
C TYR A 360 3.71 -10.12 8.57
N ARG A 361 4.32 -11.26 8.21
CA ARG A 361 3.72 -12.24 7.30
C ARG A 361 2.39 -12.77 7.83
N ARG A 362 2.32 -13.12 9.12
CA ARG A 362 1.08 -13.54 9.79
C ARG A 362 -0.01 -12.45 9.71
N GLN A 363 0.38 -11.17 9.87
CA GLN A 363 -0.57 -10.06 9.72
C GLN A 363 -1.10 -9.97 8.27
N VAL A 364 -0.23 -10.08 7.27
CA VAL A 364 -0.62 -10.07 5.85
C VAL A 364 -1.62 -11.19 5.53
N LEU A 365 -1.35 -12.41 5.99
CA LEU A 365 -2.25 -13.55 5.77
C LEU A 365 -3.60 -13.36 6.47
N ARG A 366 -3.61 -12.80 7.68
CA ARG A 366 -4.86 -12.47 8.41
C ARG A 366 -5.67 -11.38 7.70
N ASP A 367 -5.01 -10.33 7.22
CA ASP A 367 -5.68 -9.25 6.48
C ASP A 367 -6.34 -9.82 5.21
N TYR A 368 -5.62 -10.66 4.46
CA TYR A 368 -6.18 -11.36 3.30
C TYR A 368 -7.37 -12.27 3.69
N ALA A 369 -7.22 -13.14 4.67
CA ALA A 369 -8.28 -14.05 5.11
C ALA A 369 -9.50 -13.30 5.67
N SER A 370 -9.31 -12.11 6.25
CA SER A 370 -10.39 -11.33 6.87
C SER A 370 -11.15 -10.45 5.88
N THR A 371 -10.51 -9.98 4.80
CA THR A 371 -11.10 -8.98 3.89
C THR A 371 -11.40 -9.52 2.49
N VAL A 372 -10.69 -10.56 2.05
CA VAL A 372 -10.85 -11.11 0.69
C VAL A 372 -11.84 -12.28 0.68
N ARG A 373 -12.84 -12.21 -0.18
CA ARG A 373 -13.90 -13.19 -0.41
C ARG A 373 -13.96 -13.52 -1.91
N GLU A 374 -14.71 -14.55 -2.32
CA GLU A 374 -14.85 -14.95 -3.71
C GLU A 374 -15.35 -13.81 -4.63
N ASN A 375 -16.22 -12.94 -4.12
CA ASN A 375 -16.81 -11.86 -4.89
C ASN A 375 -15.94 -10.59 -5.00
N ASN A 376 -14.82 -10.51 -4.29
CA ASN A 376 -13.93 -9.36 -4.31
C ASN A 376 -12.44 -9.72 -4.46
N ASP A 377 -12.13 -10.99 -4.69
CA ASP A 377 -10.77 -11.44 -5.01
C ASP A 377 -10.48 -11.30 -6.50
N PHE A 378 -9.25 -10.97 -6.83
CA PHE A 378 -8.80 -10.76 -8.20
C PHE A 378 -7.30 -11.08 -8.36
N PRO A 379 -6.82 -11.36 -9.59
CA PRO A 379 -5.41 -11.62 -9.84
C PRO A 379 -4.56 -10.33 -9.70
N LEU A 380 -3.31 -10.46 -9.27
CA LEU A 380 -2.37 -9.34 -9.18
C LEU A 380 -2.19 -8.60 -10.51
N ALA A 381 -2.34 -9.30 -11.63
CA ALA A 381 -2.34 -8.71 -12.98
C ALA A 381 -3.43 -7.64 -13.18
N ALA A 382 -4.51 -7.69 -12.41
CA ALA A 382 -5.59 -6.71 -12.45
C ALA A 382 -5.44 -5.59 -11.41
N PHE A 383 -4.50 -5.70 -10.48
CA PHE A 383 -4.28 -4.67 -9.47
C PHE A 383 -3.70 -3.40 -10.11
N ARG A 384 -4.28 -2.26 -9.78
CA ARG A 384 -3.80 -0.93 -10.19
C ARG A 384 -3.45 -0.09 -8.97
N GLU A 385 -4.43 0.12 -8.11
CA GLU A 385 -4.32 0.94 -6.92
C GLU A 385 -5.19 0.38 -5.77
N ARG A 386 -5.10 1.00 -4.60
CA ARG A 386 -5.86 0.62 -3.42
C ARG A 386 -7.17 1.39 -3.32
N ASP A 387 -8.29 0.71 -3.53
CA ASP A 387 -9.65 1.30 -3.40
C ASP A 387 -10.32 0.94 -2.07
N ASN A 388 -9.97 -0.21 -1.50
CA ASN A 388 -10.65 -0.78 -0.36
C ASN A 388 -9.72 -1.77 0.40
N PRO A 389 -10.13 -2.30 1.58
CA PRO A 389 -9.30 -3.25 2.33
C PRO A 389 -8.94 -4.53 1.56
N ALA A 390 -9.81 -5.04 0.69
CA ALA A 390 -9.52 -6.24 -0.09
C ALA A 390 -8.47 -5.95 -1.18
N SER A 391 -8.59 -4.85 -1.92
CA SER A 391 -7.59 -4.46 -2.91
C SER A 391 -6.22 -4.19 -2.28
N ARG A 392 -6.18 -3.64 -1.05
CA ARG A 392 -4.95 -3.54 -0.27
C ARG A 392 -4.37 -4.90 0.10
N ALA A 393 -5.20 -5.83 0.60
CA ALA A 393 -4.73 -7.17 0.99
C ALA A 393 -4.18 -7.96 -0.20
N VAL A 394 -4.74 -7.76 -1.40
CA VAL A 394 -4.23 -8.34 -2.65
C VAL A 394 -3.00 -7.58 -3.15
N GLY A 395 -3.12 -6.29 -3.44
CA GLY A 395 -2.09 -5.52 -4.12
C GLY A 395 -0.81 -5.31 -3.31
N TYR A 396 -0.92 -5.12 -2.01
CA TYR A 396 0.21 -4.97 -1.09
C TYR A 396 0.57 -6.31 -0.43
N GLY A 397 -0.42 -6.98 0.18
CA GLY A 397 -0.19 -8.18 0.99
C GLY A 397 0.18 -9.41 0.17
N LYS A 398 -0.69 -9.88 -0.72
CA LYS A 398 -0.40 -11.02 -1.61
C LYS A 398 0.84 -10.74 -2.46
N SER A 399 0.98 -9.53 -3.00
CA SER A 399 2.12 -9.13 -3.82
C SER A 399 3.44 -9.22 -3.03
N LEU A 400 3.49 -8.72 -1.79
CA LEU A 400 4.63 -8.87 -0.89
C LEU A 400 4.98 -10.35 -0.70
N MET A 401 3.98 -11.18 -0.38
CA MET A 401 4.22 -12.63 -0.14
C MET A 401 4.68 -13.34 -1.41
N VAL A 402 4.25 -12.92 -2.60
CA VAL A 402 4.75 -13.43 -3.88
C VAL A 402 6.24 -13.10 -4.07
N PHE A 403 6.68 -11.89 -3.72
CA PHE A 403 8.10 -11.55 -3.71
C PHE A 403 8.88 -12.30 -2.62
N HIS A 404 8.27 -12.57 -1.46
CA HIS A 404 8.87 -13.39 -0.43
C HIS A 404 9.04 -14.86 -0.90
N GLU A 405 8.04 -15.42 -1.61
CA GLU A 405 8.18 -16.74 -2.27
C GLU A 405 9.32 -16.75 -3.30
N LEU A 406 9.45 -15.66 -4.07
CA LEU A 406 10.55 -15.50 -5.02
C LEU A 406 11.90 -15.47 -4.30
N GLU A 407 12.03 -14.67 -3.23
CA GLU A 407 13.22 -14.59 -2.38
C GLU A 407 13.63 -15.98 -1.86
N ARG A 408 12.68 -16.73 -1.31
CA ARG A 408 12.94 -18.09 -0.82
C ARG A 408 13.42 -19.06 -1.90
N ARG A 409 12.83 -18.98 -3.10
CA ARG A 409 13.22 -19.85 -4.23
C ARG A 409 14.63 -19.55 -4.77
N VAL A 410 15.03 -18.29 -4.79
CA VAL A 410 16.32 -17.89 -5.36
C VAL A 410 17.41 -17.70 -4.30
N GLY A 411 17.04 -17.53 -3.04
CA GLY A 411 17.90 -17.19 -1.90
C GLY A 411 18.05 -15.67 -1.71
N GLU A 412 18.18 -15.23 -0.45
CA GLU A 412 18.19 -13.80 -0.06
C GLU A 412 19.27 -12.99 -0.80
N GLU A 413 20.51 -13.49 -0.86
CA GLU A 413 21.62 -12.80 -1.54
C GLU A 413 21.34 -12.62 -3.05
N ALA A 414 20.88 -13.69 -3.71
CA ALA A 414 20.56 -13.66 -5.13
C ALA A 414 19.33 -12.76 -5.41
N PHE A 415 18.36 -12.71 -4.49
CA PHE A 415 17.20 -11.86 -4.60
C PHE A 415 17.60 -10.38 -4.55
N PHE A 416 18.30 -9.93 -3.53
CA PHE A 416 18.73 -8.53 -3.44
C PHE A 416 19.76 -8.15 -4.52
N SER A 417 20.61 -9.08 -4.95
CA SER A 417 21.46 -8.87 -6.13
C SER A 417 20.64 -8.67 -7.40
N GLY A 418 19.57 -9.46 -7.57
CA GLY A 418 18.59 -9.28 -8.66
C GLY A 418 17.89 -7.94 -8.61
N LEU A 419 17.46 -7.48 -7.43
CA LEU A 419 16.83 -6.16 -7.27
C LEU A 419 17.80 -5.02 -7.61
N ARG A 420 19.07 -5.09 -7.21
CA ARG A 420 20.08 -4.11 -7.61
C ARG A 420 20.26 -4.09 -9.14
N ARG A 421 20.23 -5.25 -9.79
CA ARG A 421 20.26 -5.33 -11.26
C ARG A 421 19.00 -4.72 -11.87
N LEU A 422 17.81 -5.01 -11.35
CA LEU A 422 16.55 -4.41 -11.81
C LEU A 422 16.63 -2.89 -11.73
N ALA A 423 17.04 -2.33 -10.59
CA ALA A 423 17.21 -0.89 -10.40
C ALA A 423 18.19 -0.26 -11.40
N ALA A 424 19.29 -0.95 -11.74
CA ALA A 424 20.29 -0.45 -12.67
C ALA A 424 19.88 -0.58 -14.15
N GLU A 425 19.35 -1.76 -14.53
CA GLU A 425 19.05 -2.08 -15.94
C GLU A 425 17.73 -1.43 -16.42
N TRP A 426 16.78 -1.20 -15.51
CA TRP A 426 15.46 -0.62 -15.80
C TRP A 426 15.29 0.81 -15.30
N LYS A 427 16.38 1.44 -14.84
CA LYS A 427 16.35 2.81 -14.36
C LYS A 427 15.67 3.75 -15.36
N PHE A 428 14.63 4.46 -14.90
CA PHE A 428 13.79 5.38 -15.67
C PHE A 428 13.12 4.75 -16.91
N ARG A 429 12.76 3.47 -16.79
CA ARG A 429 12.00 2.72 -17.79
C ARG A 429 10.82 2.05 -17.13
N ARG A 430 9.78 1.76 -17.90
CA ARG A 430 8.62 0.97 -17.43
C ARG A 430 8.94 -0.51 -17.49
N ALA A 431 8.67 -1.22 -16.41
CA ALA A 431 8.80 -2.67 -16.27
C ALA A 431 7.47 -3.30 -15.90
N SER A 432 7.13 -4.40 -16.56
CA SER A 432 6.00 -5.25 -16.22
C SER A 432 6.39 -6.29 -15.17
N TRP A 433 5.42 -6.98 -14.58
CA TRP A 433 5.67 -8.16 -13.75
C TRP A 433 6.60 -9.18 -14.41
N LEU A 434 6.43 -9.43 -15.71
CA LEU A 434 7.27 -10.39 -16.43
C LEU A 434 8.72 -9.91 -16.57
N ASP A 435 8.94 -8.61 -16.77
CA ASP A 435 10.28 -8.01 -16.82
C ASP A 435 10.98 -8.14 -15.46
N VAL A 436 10.25 -7.85 -14.37
CA VAL A 436 10.78 -8.04 -13.01
C VAL A 436 11.15 -9.50 -12.74
N LEU A 437 10.28 -10.45 -13.08
CA LEU A 437 10.55 -11.87 -12.89
C LEU A 437 11.69 -12.38 -13.77
N ALA A 438 11.85 -11.82 -14.98
CA ALA A 438 12.92 -12.21 -15.90
C ALA A 438 14.33 -11.93 -15.33
N ILE A 439 14.48 -10.95 -14.46
CA ILE A 439 15.74 -10.67 -13.74
C ILE A 439 16.23 -11.90 -12.96
N PHE A 440 15.32 -12.72 -12.46
CA PHE A 440 15.61 -13.90 -11.63
C PHE A 440 15.65 -15.22 -12.40
N ALA A 441 15.43 -15.19 -13.72
CA ALA A 441 15.45 -16.38 -14.55
C ALA A 441 16.83 -17.08 -14.51
N ARG A 442 16.83 -18.40 -14.33
CA ARG A 442 18.06 -19.23 -14.36
C ARG A 442 17.76 -20.55 -15.09
N PRO A 443 18.75 -21.10 -15.82
CA PRO A 443 18.65 -22.46 -16.33
C PRO A 443 18.44 -23.47 -15.19
N GLY A 444 17.39 -24.29 -15.27
CA GLY A 444 17.03 -25.26 -14.23
C GLY A 444 16.49 -24.68 -12.91
N GLY A 445 16.33 -23.36 -12.82
CA GLY A 445 15.78 -22.65 -11.65
C GLY A 445 14.42 -22.00 -11.93
N LEU A 446 14.24 -20.78 -11.47
CA LEU A 446 12.98 -20.03 -11.64
C LEU A 446 12.60 -19.96 -13.12
N GLN A 447 11.33 -20.33 -13.40
CA GLN A 447 10.69 -20.18 -14.71
C GLN A 447 9.69 -19.01 -14.62
N PRO A 448 10.03 -17.80 -15.11
CA PRO A 448 9.22 -16.57 -14.94
C PRO A 448 7.77 -16.74 -15.38
N ALA A 449 7.53 -17.37 -16.53
CA ALA A 449 6.18 -17.55 -17.06
C ALA A 449 5.32 -18.51 -16.21
N ALA A 450 5.89 -19.57 -15.64
CA ALA A 450 5.18 -20.49 -14.75
C ALA A 450 4.87 -19.79 -13.41
N PHE A 451 5.84 -19.08 -12.84
CA PHE A 451 5.68 -18.31 -11.61
C PHE A 451 4.61 -17.21 -11.78
N TYR A 452 4.65 -16.48 -12.91
CA TYR A 452 3.64 -15.46 -13.25
C TYR A 452 2.23 -16.08 -13.33
N ARG A 453 2.05 -17.18 -14.07
CA ARG A 453 0.74 -17.84 -14.18
C ARG A 453 0.18 -18.24 -12.83
N GLN A 454 1.03 -18.81 -11.95
CA GLN A 454 0.60 -19.30 -10.64
C GLN A 454 0.23 -18.16 -9.67
N TRP A 455 1.07 -17.14 -9.59
CA TRP A 455 0.99 -16.16 -8.50
C TRP A 455 0.39 -14.81 -8.91
N VAL A 456 0.61 -14.39 -10.16
CA VAL A 456 0.22 -13.06 -10.64
C VAL A 456 -1.06 -13.11 -11.46
N ALA A 457 -1.18 -14.07 -12.37
CA ALA A 457 -2.36 -14.19 -13.24
C ALA A 457 -3.54 -14.92 -12.59
N ARG A 458 -3.33 -15.56 -11.45
CA ARG A 458 -4.35 -16.35 -10.73
C ARG A 458 -4.81 -15.60 -9.49
N ALA A 459 -6.15 -15.48 -9.32
CA ALA A 459 -6.78 -15.08 -8.07
C ALA A 459 -6.69 -16.21 -7.03
N GLY A 460 -7.02 -15.93 -5.78
CA GLY A 460 -7.02 -16.92 -4.71
C GLY A 460 -5.68 -17.14 -4.04
N ALA A 461 -5.69 -18.08 -3.12
CA ALA A 461 -4.55 -18.56 -2.35
C ALA A 461 -4.71 -20.07 -2.11
N PRO A 462 -3.62 -20.85 -2.02
CA PRO A 462 -3.70 -22.26 -1.69
C PRO A 462 -4.32 -22.48 -0.30
N VAL A 463 -5.12 -23.53 -0.18
CA VAL A 463 -5.65 -24.05 1.08
C VAL A 463 -4.96 -25.40 1.31
N LEU A 464 -4.14 -25.47 2.35
CA LEU A 464 -3.37 -26.67 2.69
C LEU A 464 -4.04 -27.44 3.82
N ARG A 465 -3.97 -28.79 3.78
CA ARG A 465 -4.40 -29.64 4.88
C ARG A 465 -3.30 -30.65 5.22
N LEU A 466 -3.07 -30.86 6.50
CA LEU A 466 -2.23 -31.92 7.03
C LEU A 466 -3.13 -33.14 7.33
N GLU A 467 -2.75 -34.29 6.77
CA GLU A 467 -3.48 -35.54 6.88
C GLU A 467 -2.57 -36.68 7.32
N ASP A 468 -3.14 -37.66 8.02
CA ASP A 468 -2.51 -38.95 8.33
C ASP A 468 -1.14 -38.87 9.02
N ALA A 469 -0.90 -37.83 9.83
CA ALA A 469 0.35 -37.70 10.57
C ALA A 469 0.48 -38.81 11.63
N ARG A 470 1.47 -39.70 11.47
CA ARG A 470 1.69 -40.83 12.34
C ARG A 470 3.15 -41.24 12.42
N LEU A 471 3.47 -41.96 13.48
CA LEU A 471 4.79 -42.56 13.68
C LEU A 471 4.72 -44.08 13.45
N GLU A 472 5.72 -44.58 12.77
CA GLU A 472 5.97 -46.02 12.59
C GLU A 472 7.34 -46.35 13.20
N GLU A 473 7.38 -47.33 14.10
CA GLU A 473 8.62 -47.80 14.70
C GLU A 473 9.00 -49.15 14.10
N SER A 474 10.21 -49.24 13.57
CA SER A 474 10.75 -50.49 13.01
C SER A 474 12.26 -50.50 13.20
N ALA A 475 12.77 -51.63 13.68
CA ALA A 475 14.21 -51.87 13.88
C ALA A 475 14.93 -50.76 14.69
N GLY A 476 14.28 -50.20 15.68
CA GLY A 476 14.82 -49.13 16.56
C GLY A 476 14.92 -47.76 15.90
N ARG A 477 14.24 -47.54 14.78
CA ARG A 477 14.12 -46.25 14.09
C ARG A 477 12.67 -45.79 14.10
N THR A 478 12.48 -44.50 14.29
CA THR A 478 11.16 -43.85 14.19
C THR A 478 11.02 -43.24 12.82
N THR A 479 9.95 -43.58 12.10
CA THR A 479 9.62 -42.96 10.81
C THR A 479 8.34 -42.10 11.00
N LEU A 480 8.46 -40.82 10.74
CA LEU A 480 7.29 -39.91 10.65
C LEU A 480 6.73 -40.02 9.23
N LYS A 481 5.43 -40.32 9.14
CA LYS A 481 4.67 -40.30 7.88
C LYS A 481 3.52 -39.35 7.96
N PHE A 482 3.25 -38.60 6.90
CA PHE A 482 2.12 -37.69 6.78
C PHE A 482 1.79 -37.42 5.31
N ALA A 483 0.60 -36.87 5.06
CA ALA A 483 0.23 -36.36 3.76
C ALA A 483 -0.12 -34.87 3.86
N LEU A 484 0.11 -34.16 2.76
CA LEU A 484 -0.38 -32.81 2.54
C LEU A 484 -1.31 -32.81 1.35
N SER A 485 -2.45 -32.12 1.47
CA SER A 485 -3.37 -31.92 0.36
C SER A 485 -3.64 -30.45 0.12
N GLN A 486 -4.04 -30.10 -1.11
CA GLN A 486 -4.48 -28.78 -1.54
C GLN A 486 -5.90 -28.86 -2.07
N GLU A 487 -6.72 -27.86 -1.72
CA GLU A 487 -8.06 -27.73 -2.28
C GLU A 487 -8.03 -27.00 -3.63
N GLY A 488 -8.85 -27.44 -4.58
CA GLY A 488 -8.94 -26.85 -5.91
C GLY A 488 -7.75 -27.18 -6.82
N ASP A 489 -7.45 -26.30 -7.78
CA ASP A 489 -6.29 -26.45 -8.64
C ASP A 489 -4.99 -26.33 -7.84
N PRO A 490 -4.06 -27.30 -7.91
CA PRO A 490 -2.87 -27.28 -7.08
C PRO A 490 -1.90 -26.15 -7.47
N TYR A 491 -1.15 -25.70 -6.48
CA TYR A 491 0.00 -24.82 -6.61
C TYR A 491 1.28 -25.64 -6.51
N GLU A 492 2.32 -25.21 -7.19
CA GLU A 492 3.69 -25.73 -6.96
C GLU A 492 4.27 -25.02 -5.74
N LEU A 493 4.27 -25.70 -4.60
CA LEU A 493 4.69 -25.14 -3.31
C LEU A 493 5.92 -25.82 -2.76
N SER A 494 6.84 -25.06 -2.20
CA SER A 494 7.94 -25.55 -1.38
C SER A 494 7.57 -25.31 0.08
N VAL A 495 6.96 -26.32 0.70
CA VAL A 495 6.28 -26.24 1.99
C VAL A 495 7.28 -26.41 3.13
N PRO A 496 7.55 -25.37 3.94
CA PRO A 496 8.37 -25.49 5.13
C PRO A 496 7.60 -26.21 6.23
N LEU A 497 8.31 -26.99 7.03
CA LEU A 497 7.77 -27.67 8.18
C LEU A 497 8.78 -27.74 9.32
N THR A 498 8.27 -27.84 10.53
CA THR A 498 9.07 -28.00 11.73
C THR A 498 8.68 -29.29 12.44
N ILE A 499 9.68 -30.12 12.73
CA ILE A 499 9.54 -31.33 13.53
C ILE A 499 10.09 -31.02 14.92
N VAL A 500 9.20 -30.99 15.91
CA VAL A 500 9.54 -30.70 17.30
C VAL A 500 9.79 -32.00 18.05
N SER A 501 10.93 -32.12 18.71
CA SER A 501 11.30 -33.25 19.55
C SER A 501 11.77 -32.78 20.93
N PRO A 502 11.91 -33.67 21.93
CA PRO A 502 12.40 -33.29 23.26
C PRO A 502 13.78 -32.63 23.28
N SER A 503 14.57 -32.82 22.22
CA SER A 503 15.92 -32.25 22.07
C SER A 503 15.94 -30.93 21.31
N GLY A 504 14.80 -30.44 20.83
CA GLY A 504 14.67 -29.19 20.04
C GLY A 504 13.88 -29.38 18.76
N ALA A 505 13.77 -28.31 17.99
CA ALA A 505 13.08 -28.26 16.70
C ALA A 505 14.04 -28.44 15.55
N SER A 506 13.59 -29.10 14.48
CA SER A 506 14.32 -29.24 13.22
C SER A 506 13.44 -28.83 12.05
N GLU A 507 13.96 -27.91 11.22
CA GLU A 507 13.27 -27.44 10.03
C GLU A 507 13.54 -28.35 8.83
N ARG A 508 12.52 -28.54 8.00
CA ARG A 508 12.56 -29.29 6.74
C ARG A 508 11.72 -28.57 5.70
N THR A 509 11.85 -28.98 4.46
CA THR A 509 11.01 -28.50 3.36
C THR A 509 10.60 -29.70 2.51
N VAL A 510 9.36 -29.70 2.02
CA VAL A 510 8.84 -30.67 1.06
C VAL A 510 8.20 -29.94 -0.11
N ASP A 511 8.35 -30.50 -1.31
CA ASP A 511 7.75 -29.95 -2.52
C ASP A 511 6.39 -30.62 -2.78
N LEU A 512 5.35 -29.81 -2.92
CA LEU A 512 3.98 -30.24 -3.20
C LEU A 512 3.49 -29.57 -4.49
N ALA A 513 3.45 -30.31 -5.59
CA ALA A 513 2.96 -29.82 -6.88
C ALA A 513 1.64 -30.48 -7.32
N ALA A 514 1.18 -31.49 -6.59
CA ALA A 514 -0.07 -32.21 -6.85
C ALA A 514 -1.14 -31.85 -5.81
N ALA A 515 -2.38 -32.22 -6.07
CA ALA A 515 -3.48 -32.05 -5.14
C ALA A 515 -3.23 -32.76 -3.79
N ARG A 516 -2.45 -33.85 -3.78
CA ARG A 516 -2.04 -34.58 -2.57
C ARG A 516 -0.64 -35.17 -2.75
N GLY A 517 0.18 -35.05 -1.70
CA GLY A 517 1.51 -35.66 -1.63
C GLY A 517 1.70 -36.40 -0.30
N GLU A 518 2.40 -37.53 -0.33
CA GLU A 518 2.78 -38.32 0.85
C GLU A 518 4.28 -38.15 1.13
N PHE A 519 4.61 -37.95 2.41
CA PHE A 519 5.96 -37.64 2.85
C PHE A 519 6.36 -38.52 4.02
N SER A 520 7.66 -38.83 4.08
CA SER A 520 8.22 -39.60 5.20
C SER A 520 9.62 -39.16 5.57
N PHE A 521 9.89 -39.13 6.88
CA PHE A 521 11.22 -38.83 7.43
C PHE A 521 11.63 -39.89 8.43
N ILE A 522 12.83 -40.45 8.27
CA ILE A 522 13.46 -41.32 9.27
C ILE A 522 14.13 -40.39 10.28
N LEU A 523 13.80 -40.60 11.57
CA LEU A 523 14.24 -39.74 12.67
C LEU A 523 15.02 -40.56 13.68
N ASP A 524 16.07 -39.99 14.23
CA ASP A 524 16.89 -40.62 15.27
C ASP A 524 16.21 -40.67 16.63
N ARG A 525 15.20 -39.81 16.82
CA ARG A 525 14.41 -39.70 18.06
C ARG A 525 12.93 -39.50 17.75
N ARG A 526 12.07 -39.98 18.65
CA ARG A 526 10.63 -39.79 18.56
C ARG A 526 10.27 -38.33 18.65
N PRO A 527 9.59 -37.74 17.63
CA PRO A 527 9.10 -36.39 17.67
C PRO A 527 7.83 -36.28 18.54
N LEU A 528 7.57 -35.07 19.03
CA LEU A 528 6.38 -34.71 19.82
C LEU A 528 5.31 -34.10 18.93
N ARG A 529 5.73 -33.33 17.91
CA ARG A 529 4.80 -32.53 17.09
C ARG A 529 5.38 -32.30 15.69
N LEU A 530 4.48 -32.25 14.72
CA LEU A 530 4.74 -31.78 13.35
C LEU A 530 3.95 -30.47 13.13
N GLU A 531 4.62 -29.44 12.63
CA GLU A 531 4.04 -28.14 12.32
C GLU A 531 4.34 -27.79 10.86
N ILE A 532 3.29 -27.52 10.07
CA ILE A 532 3.40 -27.11 8.67
C ILE A 532 3.34 -25.58 8.58
N ASP A 533 4.34 -24.98 7.97
CA ASP A 533 4.49 -23.53 7.76
C ASP A 533 4.29 -22.68 9.05
N PRO A 534 4.95 -23.02 10.18
CA PRO A 534 4.73 -22.32 11.45
C PRO A 534 5.18 -20.85 11.42
N GLN A 535 6.10 -20.49 10.51
CA GLN A 535 6.62 -19.15 10.31
C GLN A 535 5.82 -18.33 9.28
N ASN A 536 4.73 -18.90 8.71
CA ASN A 536 3.89 -18.26 7.70
C ASN A 536 4.70 -17.77 6.48
N HIS A 537 5.58 -18.62 5.97
CA HIS A 537 6.37 -18.33 4.77
C HIS A 537 5.56 -18.43 3.48
N LEU A 538 4.51 -19.27 3.46
CA LEU A 538 3.67 -19.45 2.28
C LEU A 538 2.57 -18.39 2.23
N PHE A 539 2.32 -17.85 1.04
CA PHE A 539 1.06 -17.17 0.82
C PHE A 539 -0.04 -18.22 0.72
N ARG A 540 -0.85 -18.35 1.75
CA ARG A 540 -1.94 -19.32 1.85
C ARG A 540 -3.16 -18.74 2.57
N ARG A 541 -4.31 -19.33 2.39
CA ARG A 541 -5.49 -18.99 3.19
C ARG A 541 -5.34 -19.60 4.59
N LEU A 542 -5.49 -18.77 5.60
CA LEU A 542 -5.54 -19.23 6.99
C LEU A 542 -6.89 -19.87 7.30
N PHE A 543 -6.86 -20.89 8.13
CA PHE A 543 -8.09 -21.44 8.73
C PHE A 543 -8.62 -20.52 9.83
N PRO A 544 -9.92 -20.60 10.16
CA PRO A 544 -10.51 -19.81 11.25
C PRO A 544 -9.76 -19.94 12.58
N GLU A 545 -9.27 -21.14 12.90
CA GLU A 545 -8.52 -21.45 14.12
C GLU A 545 -7.14 -20.77 14.18
N GLU A 546 -6.58 -20.40 13.03
CA GLU A 546 -5.32 -19.67 12.90
C GLU A 546 -5.49 -18.15 12.99
N ILE A 547 -6.73 -17.66 13.04
CA ILE A 547 -7.06 -16.23 13.05
C ILE A 547 -7.55 -15.83 14.44
N PRO A 548 -6.69 -15.24 15.27
CA PRO A 548 -7.13 -14.73 16.56
C PRO A 548 -8.28 -13.73 16.39
N PRO A 549 -9.29 -13.78 17.24
CA PRO A 549 -10.36 -12.79 17.20
C PRO A 549 -9.78 -11.39 17.38
N SER A 550 -10.28 -10.43 16.59
CA SER A 550 -9.83 -9.05 16.61
C SER A 550 -10.98 -8.08 16.78
N ILE A 551 -10.66 -6.90 17.33
CA ILE A 551 -11.64 -5.83 17.53
C ILE A 551 -12.27 -5.43 16.20
N ALA A 552 -11.48 -5.35 15.11
CA ALA A 552 -11.98 -4.99 13.78
C ALA A 552 -13.00 -6.02 13.23
N LYS A 553 -12.81 -7.33 13.51
CA LYS A 553 -13.73 -8.38 13.06
C LYS A 553 -15.13 -8.16 13.64
N VAL A 554 -15.21 -7.66 14.87
CA VAL A 554 -16.50 -7.40 15.54
C VAL A 554 -17.09 -6.06 15.13
N LEU A 555 -16.28 -4.99 15.13
CA LEU A 555 -16.74 -3.65 14.77
C LEU A 555 -17.10 -3.49 13.28
N GLY A 556 -16.59 -4.37 12.42
CA GLY A 556 -16.89 -4.43 10.99
C GLY A 556 -18.07 -5.33 10.62
N ALA A 557 -18.72 -5.97 11.59
CA ALA A 557 -19.91 -6.78 11.33
C ALA A 557 -21.08 -5.90 10.88
N GLU A 558 -21.84 -6.36 9.86
CA GLU A 558 -22.92 -5.57 9.26
C GLU A 558 -24.06 -5.26 10.24
N GLN A 559 -24.42 -6.23 11.08
CA GLN A 559 -25.52 -6.13 12.04
C GLN A 559 -25.13 -6.75 13.37
N PRO A 560 -24.24 -6.13 14.16
CA PRO A 560 -23.86 -6.67 15.46
C PRO A 560 -25.04 -6.63 16.46
N LEU A 561 -25.03 -7.54 17.41
CA LEU A 561 -25.87 -7.49 18.59
C LEU A 561 -25.09 -6.78 19.70
N ILE A 562 -25.54 -5.60 20.11
CA ILE A 562 -24.88 -4.81 21.15
C ILE A 562 -25.72 -4.88 22.42
N VAL A 563 -25.13 -5.38 23.49
CA VAL A 563 -25.78 -5.54 24.78
C VAL A 563 -25.04 -4.71 25.82
N TRP A 564 -25.78 -3.97 26.65
CA TRP A 564 -25.20 -3.32 27.82
C TRP A 564 -25.74 -3.91 29.10
N GLN A 565 -24.88 -4.01 30.10
CA GLN A 565 -25.23 -4.53 31.44
C GLN A 565 -24.73 -3.58 32.53
N ALA A 566 -25.61 -3.22 33.45
CA ALA A 566 -25.30 -2.32 34.55
C ALA A 566 -25.84 -2.92 35.87
N ASP A 567 -24.94 -3.15 36.81
CA ASP A 567 -25.29 -3.71 38.10
C ASP A 567 -25.68 -2.66 39.16
N ASN A 568 -25.40 -1.34 38.91
CA ASN A 568 -25.41 -0.29 39.94
C ASN A 568 -26.05 1.05 39.53
N GLY A 569 -27.07 1.06 38.69
CA GLY A 569 -27.77 2.29 38.34
C GLY A 569 -27.03 3.16 37.27
N GLU A 570 -25.88 2.75 36.78
CA GLU A 570 -25.11 3.43 35.72
C GLU A 570 -25.59 3.10 34.30
N THR A 571 -26.84 2.67 34.15
CA THR A 571 -27.41 2.23 32.85
C THR A 571 -27.23 3.26 31.73
N ALA A 572 -27.33 4.55 32.03
CA ALA A 572 -27.19 5.61 31.05
C ALA A 572 -25.78 5.67 30.40
N ARG A 573 -24.74 5.42 31.19
CA ARG A 573 -23.34 5.41 30.73
C ARG A 573 -23.05 4.27 29.77
N TYR A 574 -23.49 3.05 30.10
CA TYR A 574 -23.27 1.88 29.26
C TYR A 574 -24.14 1.90 28.00
N ARG A 575 -25.36 2.43 28.11
CA ARG A 575 -26.22 2.67 26.96
C ARG A 575 -25.60 3.67 26.00
N ALA A 576 -25.11 4.81 26.47
CA ALA A 576 -24.44 5.82 25.63
C ALA A 576 -23.23 5.23 24.90
N ALA A 577 -22.42 4.42 25.58
CA ALA A 577 -21.29 3.73 24.95
C ALA A 577 -21.74 2.72 23.90
N ALA A 578 -22.81 1.97 24.14
CA ALA A 578 -23.39 1.04 23.16
C ALA A 578 -23.92 1.76 21.92
N GLU A 579 -24.59 2.91 22.09
CA GLU A 579 -25.09 3.74 21.01
C GLU A 579 -23.93 4.35 20.17
N LEU A 580 -22.78 4.66 20.78
CA LEU A 580 -21.57 5.09 20.06
C LEU A 580 -20.94 3.99 19.22
N LEU A 581 -21.10 2.73 19.59
CA LEU A 581 -20.60 1.59 18.82
C LEU A 581 -21.46 1.29 17.59
N ASP A 582 -22.74 1.66 17.59
CA ASP A 582 -23.67 1.48 16.48
C ASP A 582 -23.58 2.62 15.45
N LYS A 583 -22.42 2.76 14.81
CA LYS A 583 -22.16 3.83 13.84
C LYS A 583 -23.11 3.84 12.64
N ASN A 584 -23.53 2.67 12.19
CA ASN A 584 -24.36 2.51 11.00
C ASN A 584 -25.85 2.42 11.32
N ARG A 585 -26.22 2.46 12.61
CA ARG A 585 -27.59 2.28 13.08
C ARG A 585 -28.25 0.97 12.59
N THR A 586 -27.44 -0.06 12.43
CA THR A 586 -27.86 -1.40 11.97
C THR A 586 -27.85 -2.44 13.09
N ALA A 587 -27.25 -2.10 14.24
CA ALA A 587 -27.17 -2.99 15.38
C ALA A 587 -28.52 -3.18 16.07
N LEU A 588 -28.73 -4.36 16.65
CA LEU A 588 -29.75 -4.56 17.68
C LEU A 588 -29.14 -4.15 19.01
N VAL A 589 -29.67 -3.11 19.65
CA VAL A 589 -29.13 -2.58 20.90
C VAL A 589 -30.15 -2.82 22.03
N GLY A 590 -29.74 -3.48 23.11
CA GLY A 590 -30.64 -3.84 24.20
C GLY A 590 -29.96 -4.03 25.56
N PRO A 591 -30.73 -4.03 26.66
CA PRO A 591 -30.19 -4.14 28.02
C PRO A 591 -29.88 -5.59 28.44
N ALA A 592 -30.21 -6.60 27.64
CA ALA A 592 -29.95 -8.00 27.93
C ALA A 592 -29.68 -8.77 26.65
N VAL A 593 -28.91 -9.85 26.78
CA VAL A 593 -28.72 -10.79 25.68
C VAL A 593 -30.07 -11.44 25.38
N PRO A 594 -30.58 -11.36 24.11
CA PRO A 594 -31.82 -12.04 23.78
C PRO A 594 -31.71 -13.52 24.12
N GLY A 595 -32.74 -14.06 24.75
CA GLY A 595 -32.83 -15.52 25.03
C GLY A 595 -33.04 -16.35 23.77
N ASP A 596 -33.30 -15.69 22.62
CA ASP A 596 -33.40 -16.32 21.32
C ASP A 596 -32.01 -16.69 20.81
N SER A 597 -31.70 -17.97 20.86
CA SER A 597 -30.43 -18.54 20.41
C SER A 597 -30.13 -18.32 18.92
N ALA A 598 -31.14 -18.10 18.08
CA ALA A 598 -30.95 -17.87 16.65
C ALA A 598 -30.36 -16.49 16.40
N GLN A 599 -30.92 -15.41 16.95
CA GLN A 599 -30.38 -14.05 16.78
C GLN A 599 -28.95 -13.92 17.31
N ARG A 600 -28.63 -14.63 18.39
CA ARG A 600 -27.30 -14.63 18.98
C ARG A 600 -26.29 -15.38 18.13
N ARG A 601 -26.67 -16.50 17.49
CA ARG A 601 -25.78 -17.31 16.65
C ARG A 601 -25.46 -16.70 15.27
N GLU A 602 -26.30 -15.82 14.80
CA GLU A 602 -26.17 -15.23 13.46
C GLU A 602 -25.42 -13.88 13.44
N ARG A 603 -25.12 -13.31 14.62
CA ARG A 603 -24.60 -11.95 14.76
C ARG A 603 -23.33 -11.89 15.59
N ALA A 604 -22.39 -11.01 15.20
CA ALA A 604 -21.31 -10.64 16.10
C ALA A 604 -21.87 -10.01 17.37
N LEU A 605 -21.29 -10.32 18.51
CA LEU A 605 -21.78 -9.90 19.81
C LEU A 605 -20.86 -8.87 20.45
N ILE A 606 -21.41 -7.75 20.91
CA ILE A 606 -20.69 -6.75 21.69
C ILE A 606 -21.35 -6.64 23.05
N LEU A 607 -20.62 -6.93 24.12
CA LEU A 607 -21.06 -6.75 25.48
C LEU A 607 -20.34 -5.56 26.11
N VAL A 608 -21.10 -4.56 26.57
CA VAL A 608 -20.59 -3.37 27.27
C VAL A 608 -21.11 -3.42 28.71
N GLY A 609 -20.21 -3.50 29.68
CA GLY A 609 -20.64 -3.62 31.07
C GLY A 609 -19.59 -3.22 32.09
N GLY A 610 -20.03 -3.23 33.35
CA GLY A 610 -19.21 -3.09 34.55
C GLY A 610 -19.79 -3.94 35.65
N GLY A 611 -18.98 -4.26 36.67
CA GLY A 611 -19.41 -5.14 37.77
C GLY A 611 -19.22 -6.64 37.46
N THR A 612 -20.13 -7.50 37.93
CA THR A 612 -19.99 -8.94 37.79
C THR A 612 -20.42 -9.40 36.40
N LEU A 613 -19.50 -9.99 35.65
CA LEU A 613 -19.80 -10.59 34.37
C LEU A 613 -20.58 -11.90 34.51
N PRO A 614 -21.46 -12.25 33.56
CA PRO A 614 -22.08 -13.59 33.52
C PRO A 614 -21.02 -14.70 33.55
N ALA A 615 -21.31 -15.82 34.21
CA ALA A 615 -20.36 -16.91 34.40
C ALA A 615 -19.80 -17.46 33.08
N GLU A 616 -20.61 -17.49 32.02
CA GLU A 616 -20.19 -17.92 30.69
C GLU A 616 -19.05 -17.03 30.09
N TRP A 617 -19.11 -15.72 30.37
CA TRP A 617 -18.07 -14.77 29.92
C TRP A 617 -16.82 -14.85 30.80
N THR A 618 -17.00 -15.03 32.10
CA THR A 618 -15.89 -15.17 33.03
C THR A 618 -15.04 -16.39 32.66
N SER A 619 -15.67 -17.50 32.32
CA SER A 619 -14.96 -18.74 31.93
C SER A 619 -14.19 -18.60 30.62
N LEU A 620 -14.67 -17.78 29.69
CA LEU A 620 -13.96 -17.46 28.42
C LEU A 620 -12.79 -16.48 28.61
N LEU A 621 -12.92 -15.58 29.59
CA LEU A 621 -11.94 -14.53 29.85
C LEU A 621 -10.74 -15.02 30.67
N GLU A 622 -10.97 -15.92 31.62
CA GLU A 622 -9.91 -16.33 32.56
C GLU A 622 -8.66 -16.92 31.87
N PRO A 623 -8.77 -17.84 30.90
CA PRO A 623 -7.59 -18.32 30.17
C PRO A 623 -6.88 -17.25 29.36
N VAL A 624 -7.64 -16.30 28.87
CA VAL A 624 -7.18 -15.27 27.94
C VAL A 624 -6.42 -14.17 28.68
N TRP A 625 -6.97 -13.69 29.81
CA TRP A 625 -6.31 -12.66 30.61
C TRP A 625 -5.05 -13.14 31.35
N LYS A 626 -4.85 -14.46 31.48
CA LYS A 626 -3.55 -15.01 31.92
C LYS A 626 -2.42 -14.73 30.94
N GLN A 627 -2.72 -14.47 29.66
CA GLN A 627 -1.74 -14.11 28.63
C GLN A 627 -1.50 -12.60 28.56
N ALA A 628 -2.40 -11.78 29.07
CA ALA A 628 -2.31 -10.32 28.99
C ALA A 628 -1.54 -9.75 30.20
N PRO A 629 -0.46 -8.98 29.98
CA PRO A 629 0.34 -8.44 31.07
C PRO A 629 -0.35 -7.22 31.71
N LEU A 630 -1.16 -7.46 32.75
CA LEU A 630 -1.57 -6.40 33.68
C LEU A 630 -0.67 -6.50 34.91
N ALA A 631 -0.15 -5.36 35.37
CA ALA A 631 0.63 -5.32 36.60
C ALA A 631 -0.25 -5.69 37.82
N PRO A 632 0.33 -6.29 38.88
CA PRO A 632 -0.43 -6.62 40.08
C PRO A 632 -1.16 -5.39 40.64
N GLY A 633 -2.46 -5.55 40.90
CA GLY A 633 -3.34 -4.48 41.41
C GLY A 633 -4.06 -3.65 40.31
N GLN A 634 -3.58 -3.64 39.08
CA GLN A 634 -4.28 -2.91 37.99
C GLN A 634 -5.65 -3.51 37.64
N ALA A 635 -5.80 -4.82 37.75
CA ALA A 635 -7.08 -5.49 37.47
C ALA A 635 -8.25 -5.03 38.36
N ALA A 636 -7.96 -4.54 39.57
CA ALA A 636 -8.97 -4.05 40.53
C ALA A 636 -9.14 -2.52 40.49
N ASP A 637 -8.42 -1.79 39.63
CA ASP A 637 -8.49 -0.34 39.59
C ASP A 637 -9.83 0.12 39.01
N PRO A 638 -10.60 0.97 39.71
CA PRO A 638 -11.89 1.45 39.23
C PRO A 638 -11.80 2.33 37.96
N ALA A 639 -10.63 2.83 37.60
CA ALA A 639 -10.40 3.57 36.37
C ALA A 639 -9.98 2.67 35.19
N LEU A 640 -9.85 1.35 35.40
CA LEU A 640 -9.51 0.40 34.33
C LEU A 640 -10.70 0.18 33.39
N CYS A 641 -10.43 0.20 32.10
CA CYS A 641 -11.33 -0.31 31.06
C CYS A 641 -10.58 -1.33 30.22
N THR A 642 -11.12 -2.53 30.10
CA THR A 642 -10.58 -3.59 29.26
C THR A 642 -11.48 -3.86 28.07
N VAL A 643 -10.86 -4.14 26.92
CA VAL A 643 -11.54 -4.50 25.68
C VAL A 643 -10.95 -5.82 25.21
N THR A 644 -11.80 -6.83 25.02
CA THR A 644 -11.36 -8.19 24.73
C THR A 644 -12.18 -8.77 23.59
N ALA A 645 -11.54 -9.06 22.47
CA ALA A 645 -12.14 -9.81 21.38
C ALA A 645 -11.95 -11.32 21.65
N LEU A 646 -13.03 -12.07 21.50
CA LEU A 646 -13.12 -13.50 21.74
C LEU A 646 -13.76 -14.20 20.54
N VAL A 647 -13.57 -15.50 20.41
CA VAL A 647 -14.41 -16.33 19.55
C VAL A 647 -15.83 -16.26 20.10
N HIS A 648 -16.81 -16.12 19.21
CA HIS A 648 -18.22 -16.05 19.63
C HIS A 648 -18.61 -17.37 20.32
N PRO A 649 -19.23 -17.32 21.52
CA PRO A 649 -19.49 -18.54 22.31
C PRO A 649 -20.38 -19.56 21.61
N ASP A 650 -21.31 -19.13 20.76
CA ASP A 650 -22.29 -20.01 20.10
C ASP A 650 -22.02 -20.20 18.58
N ASN A 651 -21.03 -19.51 18.01
CA ASN A 651 -20.71 -19.61 16.59
C ASN A 651 -19.22 -19.30 16.35
N PRO A 652 -18.37 -20.30 16.13
CA PRO A 652 -16.92 -20.11 15.96
C PRO A 652 -16.52 -19.26 14.74
N ASP A 653 -17.41 -19.11 13.76
CA ASP A 653 -17.14 -18.26 12.57
C ASP A 653 -17.27 -16.77 12.86
N LEU A 654 -17.93 -16.41 13.96
CA LEU A 654 -18.13 -15.06 14.43
C LEU A 654 -17.14 -14.71 15.55
N ALA A 655 -17.10 -13.42 15.88
CA ALA A 655 -16.35 -12.94 17.03
C ALA A 655 -17.26 -12.16 17.99
N ALA A 656 -16.87 -12.15 19.27
CA ALA A 656 -17.49 -11.36 20.30
C ALA A 656 -16.50 -10.33 20.85
N LEU A 657 -17.00 -9.18 21.28
CA LEU A 657 -16.22 -8.11 21.91
C LEU A 657 -16.79 -7.84 23.30
N LEU A 658 -15.97 -7.98 24.30
CA LEU A 658 -16.29 -7.58 25.66
C LEU A 658 -15.59 -6.28 26.00
N ILE A 659 -16.35 -5.27 26.41
CA ILE A 659 -15.87 -4.00 26.95
C ILE A 659 -16.29 -3.95 28.42
N HIS A 660 -15.34 -4.17 29.32
CA HIS A 660 -15.56 -4.15 30.75
C HIS A 660 -14.92 -2.88 31.35
N ALA A 661 -15.73 -2.05 31.99
CA ALA A 661 -15.31 -0.76 32.51
C ALA A 661 -15.54 -0.65 34.02
N GLY A 662 -14.48 -0.35 34.76
CA GLY A 662 -14.58 0.02 36.17
C GLY A 662 -15.39 1.32 36.38
N ALA A 663 -15.86 1.55 37.57
CA ALA A 663 -16.78 2.65 37.91
C ALA A 663 -16.24 4.06 37.55
N LYS A 664 -14.90 4.23 37.55
CA LYS A 664 -14.24 5.52 37.24
C LYS A 664 -13.58 5.53 35.85
N ALA A 665 -13.75 4.49 35.04
CA ALA A 665 -13.14 4.42 33.71
C ALA A 665 -13.82 5.41 32.74
N ASP A 666 -13.05 6.04 31.85
CA ASP A 666 -13.56 6.88 30.77
C ASP A 666 -13.99 5.99 29.58
N LEU A 667 -15.17 5.38 29.74
CA LEU A 667 -15.68 4.42 28.75
C LEU A 667 -15.93 5.06 27.37
N GLU A 668 -16.44 6.28 27.33
CA GLU A 668 -16.73 6.96 26.07
C GLU A 668 -15.45 7.27 25.30
N ALA A 669 -14.42 7.80 25.97
CA ALA A 669 -13.12 8.03 25.34
C ALA A 669 -12.47 6.75 24.83
N VAL A 670 -12.63 5.62 25.55
CA VAL A 670 -12.14 4.32 25.10
C VAL A 670 -12.88 3.87 23.84
N VAL A 671 -14.20 3.90 23.84
CA VAL A 671 -15.03 3.48 22.70
C VAL A 671 -14.67 4.28 21.43
N ARG A 672 -14.49 5.61 21.54
CA ARG A 672 -14.06 6.47 20.42
C ARG A 672 -12.70 6.09 19.85
N LYS A 673 -11.82 5.48 20.65
CA LYS A 673 -10.47 5.05 20.23
C LYS A 673 -10.44 3.67 19.57
N LEU A 674 -11.45 2.82 19.77
CA LEU A 674 -11.45 1.42 19.31
C LEU A 674 -11.16 1.25 17.80
N PRO A 675 -11.67 2.09 16.89
CA PRO A 675 -11.36 1.96 15.47
C PRO A 675 -9.87 2.02 15.15
N HIS A 676 -9.08 2.74 15.97
CA HIS A 676 -7.63 2.84 15.79
C HIS A 676 -6.86 1.60 16.29
N TYR A 677 -7.54 0.72 17.05
CA TYR A 677 -6.99 -0.49 17.65
C TYR A 677 -7.54 -1.78 17.03
N GLY A 678 -8.16 -1.70 15.89
CA GLY A 678 -8.90 -2.81 15.24
C GLY A 678 -8.12 -4.12 15.11
N LYS A 679 -6.80 -4.06 14.87
CA LYS A 679 -5.95 -5.24 14.70
C LYS A 679 -5.67 -6.06 15.96
N TYR A 680 -5.93 -5.49 17.14
CA TYR A 680 -5.64 -6.14 18.41
C TYR A 680 -6.79 -7.04 18.86
N SER A 681 -6.44 -8.04 19.64
CA SER A 681 -7.41 -8.93 20.32
C SER A 681 -7.78 -8.41 21.69
N TYR A 682 -6.87 -7.71 22.37
CA TYR A 682 -7.14 -7.12 23.67
C TYR A 682 -6.50 -5.75 23.85
N LEU A 683 -7.13 -4.91 24.67
CA LEU A 683 -6.65 -3.61 25.10
C LEU A 683 -6.94 -3.43 26.60
N ALA A 684 -6.08 -2.69 27.28
CA ALA A 684 -6.37 -2.15 28.60
C ALA A 684 -6.07 -0.65 28.63
N PHE A 685 -6.99 0.11 29.21
CA PHE A 685 -6.86 1.55 29.39
C PHE A 685 -7.01 1.90 30.86
N LEU A 686 -6.13 2.76 31.35
CA LEU A 686 -6.19 3.34 32.69
C LEU A 686 -6.30 4.85 32.58
N GLY A 687 -7.38 5.46 33.08
CA GLY A 687 -7.63 6.89 32.93
C GLY A 687 -7.61 7.36 31.47
N GLY A 688 -8.12 6.54 30.54
CA GLY A 688 -8.16 6.84 29.11
C GLY A 688 -6.82 6.64 28.36
N THR A 689 -5.72 6.28 29.05
CA THR A 689 -4.42 5.96 28.44
C THR A 689 -4.29 4.47 28.22
N ASN A 690 -3.85 4.06 27.00
CA ASN A 690 -3.64 2.63 26.71
C ASN A 690 -2.37 2.14 27.45
N ILE A 691 -2.54 1.14 28.33
CA ILE A 691 -1.48 0.55 29.15
C ILE A 691 -1.08 -0.86 28.70
N ALA A 692 -1.98 -1.57 27.99
CA ALA A 692 -1.68 -2.86 27.39
C ALA A 692 -2.48 -3.07 26.09
N LYS A 693 -1.87 -3.76 25.14
CA LYS A 693 -2.49 -4.17 23.88
C LYS A 693 -1.76 -5.39 23.32
N GLY A 694 -2.47 -6.28 22.68
CA GLY A 694 -1.87 -7.46 22.06
C GLY A 694 -2.86 -8.24 21.20
N ILE A 695 -2.34 -9.30 20.65
CA ILE A 695 -3.06 -10.28 19.83
C ILE A 695 -2.91 -11.62 20.55
N TRP A 696 -4.00 -12.39 20.63
CA TRP A 696 -3.93 -13.72 21.24
C TRP A 696 -3.02 -14.64 20.45
N GLU A 697 -2.30 -15.50 21.15
CA GLU A 697 -1.52 -16.55 20.51
C GLU A 697 -2.45 -17.56 19.83
N VAL A 698 -2.02 -18.01 18.65
CA VAL A 698 -2.67 -19.11 17.94
C VAL A 698 -2.23 -20.41 18.62
N THR A 699 -3.17 -21.09 19.25
CA THR A 699 -2.92 -22.36 20.00
C THR A 699 -3.36 -23.61 19.25
N ALA A 700 -4.12 -23.45 18.17
CA ALA A 700 -4.61 -24.53 17.32
C ALA A 700 -4.49 -24.18 15.84
N SER A 701 -4.14 -25.16 15.04
CA SER A 701 -4.13 -25.08 13.58
C SER A 701 -4.36 -26.47 12.99
N PRO A 702 -5.15 -26.61 11.91
CA PRO A 702 -5.24 -27.87 11.16
C PRO A 702 -3.92 -28.31 10.52
N LEU A 703 -2.91 -27.45 10.56
CA LEU A 703 -1.55 -27.71 10.05
C LEU A 703 -0.58 -28.14 11.15
N ILE A 704 -1.09 -28.44 12.35
CA ILE A 704 -0.32 -28.94 13.49
C ILE A 704 -0.83 -30.32 13.89
N ALA A 705 0.06 -31.27 14.07
CA ALA A 705 -0.25 -32.58 14.58
C ALA A 705 0.63 -32.93 15.78
N ASP A 706 0.01 -33.21 16.92
CA ASP A 706 0.67 -33.81 18.08
C ASP A 706 0.87 -35.31 17.82
N LEU A 707 2.11 -35.79 17.91
CA LEU A 707 2.52 -37.16 17.57
C LEU A 707 2.61 -37.99 18.85
N LYS A 708 1.52 -38.70 19.18
CA LYS A 708 1.42 -39.56 20.36
C LYS A 708 2.17 -40.87 20.21
#